data_92695b39298ea9a6af55b66f90841951
#
_entry.id   92695b39298ea9a6af55b66f90841951
#
_cell.length_a   1.000
_cell.length_b   1.000
_cell.length_c   1.000
_cell.angle_alpha   90.00
_cell.angle_beta   90.00
_cell.angle_gamma   90.00
#
_symmetry.space_group_name_H-M   'P 1'
#
loop_
_entity.id
_entity.type
_entity.pdbx_description
1 polymer ?
#
loop_
_entity_poly.entity_id
_entity_poly.type
_entity_poly.pdbx_seq_one_letter_code
_entity_poly.pdbx_strand_id
1 'polypeptide(L)'
;MIRNKILLTALLAAAFSGVQAQDDGFDLSSQRGEKQDVNVVPGKKLDHQGIVINPTPHNFSVQTDVLLNLANGVNIVDKQKKFANDLGFLKANKKGVRLTIDFGEKQAQKAGLKKMVSGAYLLTADKKGINIVGYDERGAFYGIQTMKQVLASPMLKGNMPYLTCNDYPDLPLRGVVEGFYGEPWSHQVRLSLIDYYGRNKLNEYVYGPKDDPYHSSPNWRLPYPDDQARNIHELVGACRRNRVDFVWAIHPGKDIKWNEEDYQNLVNKFNHMYDLGVRSFAIHFDDIEGEGTDSNKQVDLLNRLTKEFVKTKGDVAPLVVCPTDYSQLWASPKENGQLAIYGKRLDPSINVFWTGAVVCSDLTKETLDFVDSRIKRPAYYWWNFPVTDYARHIIMQGPVYGLETDLTAEQTCGVLSNPMEHGEASKLALYGVADYNWNVSAYNAIDNWERSLVDVTPEAHDAYRTFAIHSCDTETGYRRIESWETKTFRLADYNKKDYDNLYAEFDRMEKAPAIMERDCKNALLMKELRPWLAEFKKLGTRGKNTLTLMSLFKDGKYEAFWNGYINNRMSTADMAAYQAHKSGTMKLQPFYENGMDDMAIEFFKKVAGKTPAFYKGVGTYNSLSTTQNKLMLDNDSTTFYHSGASQNTGDWIGLDLGAVRPVREVRILQGRNSVDDVDYFDNVIVEASADGKTWTPLTGELQKTYIINWKGNPVEARYVRMRKLQSEKKSWCAVREFVVNPVNPENLAFKVESADMLGAMYCFDENPCSSFKSEGSLAFGVEKGTKSYTMLVNLPKAGGVVLKQYNKKGKLVASTPVEGNMAKVNVDANAVKCQLEGSVEVFEIIPNK
;
A
#
# COMPACT_ATOMS: atom_id res chain seq x y z
N MET A 1 22.27 -8.91 -18.71
CA MET A 1 20.85 -9.09 -18.38
C MET A 1 20.49 -8.75 -16.94
N ILE A 2 21.30 -9.07 -15.94
CA ILE A 2 21.08 -8.72 -14.52
C ILE A 2 21.25 -7.21 -14.25
N ARG A 3 22.16 -6.52 -14.94
CA ARG A 3 22.36 -5.06 -14.81
C ARG A 3 21.14 -4.22 -15.24
N ASN A 4 20.41 -4.67 -16.27
CA ASN A 4 19.24 -3.92 -16.78
C ASN A 4 17.97 -4.11 -15.91
N LYS A 5 17.84 -5.24 -15.22
CA LYS A 5 16.73 -5.42 -14.26
C LYS A 5 16.89 -4.57 -12.99
N ILE A 6 18.13 -4.41 -12.54
CA ILE A 6 18.45 -3.52 -11.40
C ILE A 6 18.25 -2.05 -11.79
N LEU A 7 18.53 -1.69 -13.06
CA LEU A 7 18.28 -0.34 -13.56
C LEU A 7 16.78 -0.04 -13.70
N LEU A 8 15.97 -1.02 -14.10
CA LEU A 8 14.51 -0.82 -14.24
C LEU A 8 13.78 -0.74 -12.88
N THR A 9 14.21 -1.52 -11.89
CA THR A 9 13.70 -1.40 -10.51
C THR A 9 14.22 -0.11 -9.84
N ALA A 10 15.44 0.32 -10.17
CA ALA A 10 15.97 1.61 -9.74
C ALA A 10 15.30 2.78 -10.50
N LEU A 11 14.87 2.61 -11.75
CA LEU A 11 14.13 3.62 -12.51
C LEU A 11 12.68 3.77 -12.06
N LEU A 12 12.00 2.68 -11.64
CA LEU A 12 10.68 2.79 -11.01
C LEU A 12 10.78 3.37 -9.59
N ALA A 13 11.75 2.96 -8.79
CA ALA A 13 12.06 3.62 -7.53
C ALA A 13 12.56 5.06 -7.77
N ALA A 14 13.32 5.31 -8.84
CA ALA A 14 13.76 6.64 -9.24
C ALA A 14 12.64 7.49 -9.87
N ALA A 15 11.65 6.90 -10.54
CA ALA A 15 10.46 7.64 -10.98
C ALA A 15 9.65 8.17 -9.78
N PHE A 16 9.49 7.37 -8.72
CA PHE A 16 8.89 7.84 -7.47
C PHE A 16 9.78 8.78 -6.66
N SER A 17 11.10 8.71 -6.83
CA SER A 17 12.07 9.54 -6.11
C SER A 17 12.56 10.73 -6.93
N GLY A 18 12.58 10.60 -8.25
CA GLY A 18 12.90 11.70 -9.17
C GLY A 18 11.88 12.82 -9.16
N VAL A 19 10.64 12.52 -8.76
CA VAL A 19 9.56 13.50 -8.53
C VAL A 19 9.94 14.58 -7.52
N GLN A 20 10.82 14.26 -6.57
CA GLN A 20 11.28 15.23 -5.59
C GLN A 20 12.54 15.99 -6.03
N ALA A 21 13.16 15.61 -7.16
CA ALA A 21 14.39 16.22 -7.64
C ALA A 21 14.19 17.31 -8.71
N GLN A 22 12.99 17.43 -9.26
CA GLN A 22 12.63 18.47 -10.20
C GLN A 22 11.76 19.51 -9.52
N ASP A 23 12.35 20.65 -9.21
CA ASP A 23 11.64 21.85 -8.78
C ASP A 23 11.08 22.53 -10.06
N ASP A 24 10.02 21.93 -10.61
CA ASP A 24 9.25 22.47 -11.73
C ASP A 24 8.04 23.29 -11.27
N GLY A 25 8.00 23.63 -9.98
CA GLY A 25 6.95 24.44 -9.37
C GLY A 25 5.68 23.66 -9.02
N PHE A 26 5.69 22.32 -9.17
CA PHE A 26 4.58 21.49 -8.78
C PHE A 26 4.70 21.10 -7.30
N ASP A 27 3.74 21.54 -6.48
CA ASP A 27 3.69 21.22 -5.05
C ASP A 27 3.24 19.77 -4.79
N LEU A 28 4.22 18.87 -4.70
CA LEU A 28 3.99 17.48 -4.33
C LEU A 28 3.59 17.28 -2.85
N SER A 29 3.70 18.32 -2.01
CA SER A 29 3.31 18.23 -0.60
C SER A 29 1.84 17.94 -0.43
N SER A 30 1.00 18.35 -1.39
CA SER A 30 -0.43 18.03 -1.44
C SER A 30 -0.74 16.55 -1.65
N GLN A 31 0.22 15.78 -2.17
CA GLN A 31 0.10 14.33 -2.42
C GLN A 31 0.78 13.48 -1.35
N ARG A 32 1.47 14.12 -0.40
CA ARG A 32 2.00 13.42 0.77
C ARG A 32 0.88 13.30 1.80
N GLY A 33 0.71 12.12 2.39
CA GLY A 33 -0.41 11.73 3.24
C GLY A 33 -0.84 12.66 4.37
N GLU A 34 -0.05 13.68 4.70
CA GLU A 34 -0.37 14.66 5.74
C GLU A 34 -1.66 15.46 5.46
N LYS A 35 -1.97 15.76 4.19
CA LYS A 35 -3.22 16.44 3.81
C LYS A 35 -4.39 15.49 3.55
N GLN A 36 -4.11 14.22 3.30
CA GLN A 36 -5.14 13.23 2.98
C GLN A 36 -5.90 12.76 4.22
N ASP A 37 -5.28 12.75 5.39
CA ASP A 37 -5.95 12.48 6.67
C ASP A 37 -7.06 13.50 6.97
N VAL A 38 -6.93 14.72 6.45
CA VAL A 38 -7.91 15.80 6.64
C VAL A 38 -9.11 15.67 5.68
N ASN A 39 -8.94 14.99 4.54
CA ASN A 39 -9.93 14.87 3.48
C ASN A 39 -10.81 13.61 3.61
N VAL A 40 -10.49 12.70 4.52
CA VAL A 40 -11.35 11.55 4.84
C VAL A 40 -12.47 12.03 5.75
N VAL A 41 -13.45 12.71 5.19
CA VAL A 41 -14.64 13.18 5.91
C VAL A 41 -15.75 12.16 5.69
N PRO A 42 -16.35 11.60 6.77
CA PRO A 42 -17.59 10.84 6.66
C PRO A 42 -18.65 11.73 6.01
N GLY A 43 -19.04 11.38 4.79
CA GLY A 43 -20.01 12.15 4.07
C GLY A 43 -21.44 11.86 4.52
N LYS A 44 -22.39 12.56 3.89
CA LYS A 44 -23.80 12.32 4.13
C LYS A 44 -24.18 10.93 3.62
N LYS A 45 -24.67 10.08 4.49
CA LYS A 45 -25.19 8.76 4.13
C LYS A 45 -26.38 8.91 3.19
N LEU A 46 -26.31 8.24 2.02
CA LEU A 46 -27.42 8.23 1.08
C LEU A 46 -28.55 7.37 1.64
N ASP A 47 -29.74 7.98 1.76
CA ASP A 47 -30.92 7.27 2.23
C ASP A 47 -31.85 6.93 1.06
N HIS A 48 -31.83 5.68 0.64
CA HIS A 48 -32.79 5.07 -0.27
C HIS A 48 -33.77 4.16 0.51
N GLN A 49 -34.18 4.57 1.70
CA GLN A 49 -35.06 3.80 2.60
C GLN A 49 -34.52 2.41 2.90
N GLY A 50 -33.18 2.30 3.11
CA GLY A 50 -32.51 1.05 3.42
C GLY A 50 -32.20 0.15 2.22
N ILE A 51 -32.46 0.59 1.00
CA ILE A 51 -32.08 -0.13 -0.23
C ILE A 51 -30.71 0.33 -0.69
N VAL A 52 -29.78 -0.60 -0.82
CA VAL A 52 -28.42 -0.33 -1.31
C VAL A 52 -28.37 -0.55 -2.81
N ILE A 53 -27.98 0.48 -3.56
CA ILE A 53 -27.77 0.43 -5.00
C ILE A 53 -26.39 0.98 -5.33
N ASN A 54 -25.61 0.22 -6.07
CA ASN A 54 -24.33 0.66 -6.61
C ASN A 54 -24.26 0.38 -8.13
N PRO A 55 -23.88 1.32 -8.94
CA PRO A 55 -23.62 2.74 -8.62
C PRO A 55 -24.85 3.50 -8.13
N THR A 56 -24.59 4.59 -7.38
CA THR A 56 -25.61 5.48 -6.83
C THR A 56 -26.44 6.13 -7.96
N PRO A 57 -27.75 5.89 -8.01
CA PRO A 57 -28.57 6.40 -9.11
C PRO A 57 -28.83 7.92 -8.99
N HIS A 58 -28.97 8.60 -10.14
CA HIS A 58 -29.27 10.03 -10.19
C HIS A 58 -30.70 10.37 -9.73
N ASN A 59 -31.64 9.59 -10.18
CA ASN A 59 -33.04 9.85 -9.89
C ASN A 59 -33.72 8.55 -9.45
N PHE A 60 -33.79 8.36 -8.15
CA PHE A 60 -34.39 7.19 -7.55
C PHE A 60 -35.45 7.60 -6.52
N SER A 61 -36.68 7.12 -6.69
CA SER A 61 -37.74 7.24 -5.71
C SER A 61 -38.39 5.89 -5.46
N VAL A 62 -38.66 5.56 -4.20
CA VAL A 62 -39.17 4.27 -3.79
C VAL A 62 -40.21 4.42 -2.68
N GLN A 63 -41.21 3.52 -2.69
CA GLN A 63 -42.22 3.35 -1.64
C GLN A 63 -42.10 1.93 -1.11
N THR A 64 -41.37 1.75 -0.03
CA THR A 64 -41.06 0.43 0.53
C THR A 64 -42.26 -0.22 1.27
N ASP A 65 -43.26 0.55 1.55
CA ASP A 65 -44.54 0.10 2.16
C ASP A 65 -45.54 -0.46 1.13
N VAL A 66 -45.32 -0.21 -0.19
CA VAL A 66 -46.19 -0.72 -1.27
C VAL A 66 -45.39 -1.68 -2.16
N LEU A 67 -45.73 -2.97 -2.09
CA LEU A 67 -44.97 -4.03 -2.73
C LEU A 67 -45.75 -4.78 -3.81
N LEU A 68 -45.13 -5.10 -4.91
CA LEU A 68 -45.52 -6.15 -5.85
C LEU A 68 -45.09 -7.49 -5.29
N ASN A 69 -46.02 -8.36 -5.01
CA ASN A 69 -45.76 -9.72 -4.53
C ASN A 69 -45.26 -10.60 -5.70
N LEU A 70 -44.03 -11.04 -5.65
CA LEU A 70 -43.42 -11.88 -6.67
C LEU A 70 -43.43 -13.39 -6.34
N ALA A 71 -44.10 -13.81 -5.27
CA ALA A 71 -44.13 -15.22 -4.86
C ALA A 71 -44.69 -16.14 -5.96
N ASN A 72 -45.67 -15.66 -6.74
CA ASN A 72 -46.25 -16.41 -7.86
C ASN A 72 -45.37 -16.35 -9.14
N GLY A 73 -44.21 -15.72 -9.06
CA GLY A 73 -43.30 -15.53 -10.19
C GLY A 73 -43.63 -14.32 -11.07
N VAL A 74 -42.94 -14.21 -12.19
CA VAL A 74 -42.93 -13.05 -13.08
C VAL A 74 -43.27 -13.48 -14.51
N ASN A 75 -44.17 -12.76 -15.15
CA ASN A 75 -44.47 -12.88 -16.59
C ASN A 75 -43.51 -11.99 -17.39
N ILE A 76 -42.45 -12.61 -17.91
CA ILE A 76 -41.36 -11.93 -18.59
C ILE A 76 -41.75 -11.66 -20.06
N VAL A 77 -41.69 -10.40 -20.45
CA VAL A 77 -41.92 -9.89 -21.83
C VAL A 77 -40.67 -9.17 -22.27
N ASP A 78 -39.66 -9.93 -22.68
CA ASP A 78 -38.44 -9.42 -23.34
C ASP A 78 -38.75 -9.21 -24.83
N LYS A 79 -39.00 -7.98 -25.21
CA LYS A 79 -39.48 -7.66 -26.57
C LYS A 79 -38.44 -7.92 -27.67
N GLN A 80 -37.18 -7.83 -27.34
CA GLN A 80 -36.06 -8.02 -28.28
C GLN A 80 -35.35 -9.36 -28.12
N LYS A 81 -35.74 -10.18 -27.13
CA LYS A 81 -35.23 -11.53 -26.84
C LYS A 81 -33.72 -11.57 -26.57
N LYS A 82 -33.21 -10.58 -25.80
CA LYS A 82 -31.79 -10.40 -25.50
C LYS A 82 -31.39 -10.79 -24.08
N PHE A 83 -32.35 -10.86 -23.14
CA PHE A 83 -32.06 -10.90 -21.70
C PHE A 83 -32.44 -12.22 -21.02
N ALA A 84 -32.68 -13.29 -21.76
CA ALA A 84 -33.11 -14.57 -21.20
C ALA A 84 -32.16 -15.09 -20.10
N ASN A 85 -30.84 -15.00 -20.34
CA ASN A 85 -29.83 -15.40 -19.35
C ASN A 85 -29.72 -14.45 -18.16
N ASP A 86 -29.95 -13.15 -18.37
CA ASP A 86 -29.84 -12.12 -17.35
C ASP A 86 -30.99 -12.19 -16.34
N LEU A 87 -32.11 -12.82 -16.70
CA LEU A 87 -33.34 -12.95 -15.93
C LEU A 87 -33.51 -14.31 -15.25
N GLY A 88 -32.53 -15.20 -15.36
CA GLY A 88 -32.58 -16.55 -14.80
C GLY A 88 -32.76 -16.62 -13.27
N PHE A 89 -32.53 -15.50 -12.56
CA PHE A 89 -32.79 -15.39 -11.12
C PHE A 89 -34.28 -15.25 -10.76
N LEU A 90 -35.15 -14.97 -11.74
CA LEU A 90 -36.60 -14.83 -11.54
C LEU A 90 -37.33 -16.15 -11.84
N LYS A 91 -38.33 -16.46 -11.02
CA LYS A 91 -39.26 -17.56 -11.33
C LYS A 91 -40.22 -17.13 -12.42
N ALA A 92 -40.03 -17.65 -13.65
CA ALA A 92 -40.91 -17.34 -14.77
C ALA A 92 -42.30 -17.95 -14.57
N ASN A 93 -43.38 -17.16 -14.74
CA ASN A 93 -44.77 -17.61 -14.69
C ASN A 93 -45.65 -16.68 -15.53
N LYS A 94 -46.39 -17.22 -16.52
CA LYS A 94 -47.29 -16.45 -17.40
C LYS A 94 -48.42 -15.72 -16.63
N LYS A 95 -48.80 -16.19 -15.42
CA LYS A 95 -49.80 -15.58 -14.54
C LYS A 95 -49.19 -14.69 -13.45
N GLY A 96 -47.84 -14.56 -13.41
CA GLY A 96 -47.13 -13.74 -12.44
C GLY A 96 -47.18 -12.24 -12.76
N VAL A 97 -46.45 -11.46 -11.94
CA VAL A 97 -46.33 -10.02 -12.16
C VAL A 97 -45.68 -9.77 -13.53
N ARG A 98 -46.24 -8.86 -14.32
CA ARG A 98 -45.68 -8.55 -15.64
C ARG A 98 -44.37 -7.77 -15.52
N LEU A 99 -43.32 -8.28 -16.15
CA LEU A 99 -42.05 -7.60 -16.35
C LEU A 99 -41.86 -7.35 -17.86
N THR A 100 -41.80 -6.11 -18.26
CA THR A 100 -41.56 -5.75 -19.67
C THR A 100 -40.17 -5.15 -19.81
N ILE A 101 -39.41 -5.59 -20.79
CA ILE A 101 -38.07 -5.07 -21.10
C ILE A 101 -38.02 -4.68 -22.57
N ASP A 102 -37.51 -3.48 -22.84
CA ASP A 102 -37.33 -2.95 -24.18
C ASP A 102 -36.12 -2.00 -24.23
N PHE A 103 -35.62 -1.69 -25.41
CA PHE A 103 -34.57 -0.72 -25.58
C PHE A 103 -34.58 -0.11 -27.00
N GLY A 104 -33.86 0.98 -27.15
CA GLY A 104 -33.67 1.71 -28.38
C GLY A 104 -34.04 3.16 -28.23
N GLU A 105 -33.50 4.01 -29.08
CA GLU A 105 -33.66 5.46 -28.98
C GLU A 105 -35.14 5.91 -28.96
N LYS A 106 -35.99 5.39 -29.88
CA LYS A 106 -37.41 5.70 -29.95
C LYS A 106 -38.17 5.27 -28.69
N GLN A 107 -37.81 4.10 -28.16
CA GLN A 107 -38.40 3.55 -26.92
C GLN A 107 -38.00 4.40 -25.71
N ALA A 108 -36.72 4.79 -25.62
CA ALA A 108 -36.19 5.64 -24.57
C ALA A 108 -36.86 7.02 -24.57
N GLN A 109 -36.98 7.63 -25.75
CA GLN A 109 -37.67 8.91 -25.90
C GLN A 109 -39.12 8.85 -25.46
N LYS A 110 -39.85 7.81 -25.91
CA LYS A 110 -41.24 7.59 -25.53
C LYS A 110 -41.42 7.33 -24.03
N ALA A 111 -40.46 6.68 -23.41
CA ALA A 111 -40.46 6.39 -21.96
C ALA A 111 -40.07 7.59 -21.10
N GLY A 112 -39.47 8.64 -21.69
CA GLY A 112 -39.06 9.83 -20.98
C GLY A 112 -37.75 9.71 -20.23
N LEU A 113 -36.74 9.02 -20.84
CA LEU A 113 -35.40 9.01 -20.28
C LEU A 113 -34.87 10.45 -20.16
N LYS A 114 -34.23 10.76 -19.04
CA LYS A 114 -33.66 12.12 -18.80
C LYS A 114 -32.37 12.38 -19.60
N LYS A 115 -31.62 11.34 -19.92
CA LYS A 115 -30.43 11.43 -20.79
C LYS A 115 -30.49 10.36 -21.88
N MET A 116 -30.12 10.72 -23.08
CA MET A 116 -30.11 9.88 -24.26
C MET A 116 -28.66 9.47 -24.55
N VAL A 117 -28.06 8.70 -23.62
CA VAL A 117 -26.65 8.24 -23.68
C VAL A 117 -26.59 6.73 -23.49
N SER A 118 -25.51 6.09 -23.98
CA SER A 118 -25.30 4.67 -23.80
C SER A 118 -25.31 4.29 -22.31
N GLY A 119 -26.05 3.25 -21.96
CA GLY A 119 -26.23 2.80 -20.61
C GLY A 119 -27.36 3.48 -19.81
N ALA A 120 -27.98 4.53 -20.34
CA ALA A 120 -29.13 5.16 -19.67
C ALA A 120 -30.37 4.27 -19.69
N TYR A 121 -31.17 4.29 -18.62
CA TYR A 121 -32.37 3.47 -18.49
C TYR A 121 -33.44 4.12 -17.59
N LEU A 122 -34.67 3.66 -17.77
CA LEU A 122 -35.80 3.88 -16.86
C LEU A 122 -36.30 2.52 -16.35
N LEU A 123 -36.26 2.34 -15.04
CA LEU A 123 -36.87 1.23 -14.33
C LEU A 123 -38.05 1.78 -13.53
N THR A 124 -39.27 1.23 -13.78
CA THR A 124 -40.47 1.56 -12.99
C THR A 124 -41.11 0.28 -12.47
N ALA A 125 -41.67 0.35 -11.26
CA ALA A 125 -42.51 -0.68 -10.68
C ALA A 125 -43.76 -0.01 -10.08
N ASP A 126 -44.94 -0.42 -10.53
CA ASP A 126 -46.23 0.09 -10.08
C ASP A 126 -47.30 -1.03 -10.17
N LYS A 127 -48.57 -0.67 -9.94
CA LYS A 127 -49.73 -1.61 -10.02
C LYS A 127 -49.85 -2.34 -11.37
N LYS A 128 -49.24 -1.86 -12.45
CA LYS A 128 -49.26 -2.47 -13.77
C LYS A 128 -48.12 -3.50 -13.98
N GLY A 129 -47.16 -3.53 -13.05
CA GLY A 129 -46.02 -4.42 -13.10
C GLY A 129 -44.68 -3.69 -13.11
N ILE A 130 -43.66 -4.35 -13.59
CA ILE A 130 -42.30 -3.83 -13.68
C ILE A 130 -41.98 -3.51 -15.15
N ASN A 131 -41.37 -2.37 -15.43
CA ASN A 131 -40.99 -2.00 -16.78
C ASN A 131 -39.58 -1.44 -16.79
N ILE A 132 -38.74 -1.95 -17.70
CA ILE A 132 -37.40 -1.51 -17.96
C ILE A 132 -37.27 -1.04 -19.40
N VAL A 133 -36.81 0.18 -19.62
CA VAL A 133 -36.53 0.72 -20.94
C VAL A 133 -35.11 1.30 -20.95
N GLY A 134 -34.24 0.71 -21.78
CA GLY A 134 -32.89 1.23 -21.99
C GLY A 134 -32.80 2.15 -23.21
N TYR A 135 -31.85 3.11 -23.19
CA TYR A 135 -31.47 3.81 -24.41
C TYR A 135 -30.92 2.86 -25.46
N ASP A 136 -30.13 1.89 -25.00
CA ASP A 136 -29.57 0.78 -25.77
C ASP A 136 -29.66 -0.54 -24.98
N GLU A 137 -29.11 -1.62 -25.53
CA GLU A 137 -29.08 -2.94 -24.87
C GLU A 137 -28.35 -2.86 -23.51
N ARG A 138 -27.27 -2.06 -23.42
CA ARG A 138 -26.49 -1.86 -22.20
C ARG A 138 -27.33 -1.17 -21.11
N GLY A 139 -28.10 -0.15 -21.47
CA GLY A 139 -29.02 0.53 -20.55
C GLY A 139 -30.10 -0.40 -19.99
N ALA A 140 -30.73 -1.23 -20.83
CA ALA A 140 -31.71 -2.20 -20.36
C ALA A 140 -31.07 -3.26 -19.43
N PHE A 141 -29.87 -3.72 -19.73
CA PHE A 141 -29.08 -4.59 -18.84
C PHE A 141 -28.81 -3.94 -17.48
N TYR A 142 -28.42 -2.65 -17.45
CA TYR A 142 -28.17 -1.93 -16.21
C TYR A 142 -29.45 -1.74 -15.39
N GLY A 143 -30.59 -1.53 -16.03
CA GLY A 143 -31.90 -1.55 -15.38
C GLY A 143 -32.19 -2.90 -14.68
N ILE A 144 -31.81 -4.02 -15.32
CA ILE A 144 -31.92 -5.37 -14.73
C ILE A 144 -30.98 -5.49 -13.53
N GLN A 145 -29.72 -4.99 -13.60
CA GLN A 145 -28.79 -5.02 -12.47
C GLN A 145 -29.34 -4.22 -11.26
N THR A 146 -29.89 -3.02 -11.50
CA THR A 146 -30.55 -2.25 -10.45
C THR A 146 -31.74 -2.98 -9.85
N MET A 147 -32.58 -3.62 -10.68
CA MET A 147 -33.69 -4.46 -10.19
C MET A 147 -33.17 -5.62 -9.31
N LYS A 148 -32.06 -6.29 -9.69
CA LYS A 148 -31.45 -7.35 -8.89
C LYS A 148 -31.00 -6.83 -7.51
N GLN A 149 -30.35 -5.67 -7.46
CA GLN A 149 -29.90 -5.06 -6.20
C GLN A 149 -31.07 -4.66 -5.30
N VAL A 150 -32.15 -4.10 -5.85
CA VAL A 150 -33.38 -3.82 -5.11
C VAL A 150 -33.95 -5.10 -4.51
N LEU A 151 -34.11 -6.15 -5.32
CA LEU A 151 -34.69 -7.44 -4.86
C LEU A 151 -33.79 -8.18 -3.85
N ALA A 152 -32.48 -7.91 -3.84
CA ALA A 152 -31.53 -8.46 -2.88
C ALA A 152 -31.66 -7.82 -1.48
N SER A 153 -32.38 -6.69 -1.33
CA SER A 153 -32.59 -6.08 -0.02
C SER A 153 -33.36 -7.00 0.92
N PRO A 154 -32.79 -7.39 2.08
CA PRO A 154 -33.47 -8.33 3.02
C PRO A 154 -34.81 -7.83 3.51
N MET A 155 -35.01 -6.52 3.64
CA MET A 155 -36.27 -5.92 4.10
C MET A 155 -37.43 -6.16 3.15
N LEU A 156 -37.16 -6.35 1.85
CA LEU A 156 -38.20 -6.56 0.83
C LEU A 156 -38.60 -8.03 0.66
N LYS A 157 -37.84 -8.96 1.26
CA LYS A 157 -38.13 -10.42 1.23
C LYS A 157 -38.41 -10.96 -0.18
N GLY A 158 -37.65 -10.44 -1.20
CA GLY A 158 -37.81 -10.82 -2.60
C GLY A 158 -39.01 -10.21 -3.32
N ASN A 159 -39.72 -9.23 -2.74
CA ASN A 159 -40.79 -8.48 -3.40
C ASN A 159 -40.25 -7.19 -4.01
N MET A 160 -40.96 -6.67 -5.00
CA MET A 160 -40.59 -5.42 -5.68
C MET A 160 -41.36 -4.23 -5.12
N PRO A 161 -40.69 -3.21 -4.55
CA PRO A 161 -41.40 -2.01 -4.09
C PRO A 161 -41.86 -1.16 -5.28
N TYR A 162 -42.87 -0.32 -5.07
CA TYR A 162 -43.16 0.70 -6.07
C TYR A 162 -41.97 1.67 -6.14
N LEU A 163 -41.46 1.87 -7.34
CA LEU A 163 -40.29 2.73 -7.55
C LEU A 163 -40.26 3.33 -8.96
N THR A 164 -39.46 4.39 -9.07
CA THR A 164 -39.01 4.97 -10.33
C THR A 164 -37.52 5.23 -10.23
N CYS A 165 -36.73 4.67 -11.16
CA CYS A 165 -35.29 4.91 -11.31
C CYS A 165 -35.05 5.35 -12.77
N ASN A 166 -34.77 6.66 -12.97
CA ASN A 166 -34.39 7.22 -14.27
C ASN A 166 -32.94 7.61 -14.21
N ASP A 167 -32.08 6.80 -14.77
CA ASP A 167 -30.65 6.76 -14.42
C ASP A 167 -29.73 6.67 -15.65
N TYR A 168 -28.52 7.16 -15.54
CA TYR A 168 -27.55 7.26 -16.63
C TYR A 168 -26.13 7.46 -16.07
N PRO A 169 -25.05 7.11 -16.81
CA PRO A 169 -23.70 7.44 -16.39
C PRO A 169 -23.33 8.90 -16.69
N ASP A 170 -22.57 9.55 -15.78
CA ASP A 170 -21.99 10.87 -16.06
C ASP A 170 -20.81 10.77 -17.01
N LEU A 171 -19.95 9.76 -16.83
CA LEU A 171 -18.78 9.54 -17.68
C LEU A 171 -19.00 8.33 -18.61
N PRO A 172 -18.71 8.47 -19.92
CA PRO A 172 -19.03 7.43 -20.90
C PRO A 172 -18.19 6.17 -20.75
N LEU A 173 -16.89 6.29 -20.43
CA LEU A 173 -15.95 5.18 -20.27
C LEU A 173 -15.68 4.97 -18.79
N ARG A 174 -15.85 3.73 -18.33
CA ARG A 174 -15.75 3.37 -16.90
C ARG A 174 -15.14 1.99 -16.81
N GLY A 175 -13.92 1.88 -16.32
CA GLY A 175 -13.28 0.58 -16.48
C GLY A 175 -12.14 0.30 -15.54
N VAL A 176 -11.46 -0.77 -15.93
CA VAL A 176 -10.32 -1.34 -15.23
C VAL A 176 -9.25 -1.69 -16.26
N VAL A 177 -8.00 -1.38 -15.96
CA VAL A 177 -6.85 -1.83 -16.73
C VAL A 177 -6.04 -2.85 -15.91
N GLU A 178 -5.86 -4.05 -16.44
CA GLU A 178 -4.86 -4.99 -15.95
C GLU A 178 -3.50 -4.57 -16.51
N GLY A 179 -2.90 -3.53 -15.91
CA GLY A 179 -1.71 -2.86 -16.41
C GLY A 179 -0.58 -2.74 -15.38
N PHE A 180 -0.70 -3.39 -14.23
CA PHE A 180 0.28 -3.43 -13.16
C PHE A 180 1.46 -4.34 -13.49
N TYR A 181 2.59 -4.12 -12.82
CA TYR A 181 3.71 -5.04 -12.77
C TYR A 181 3.51 -6.07 -11.65
N GLY A 182 3.93 -7.32 -11.90
CA GLY A 182 3.81 -8.41 -10.93
C GLY A 182 3.16 -9.65 -11.52
N GLU A 183 2.48 -10.43 -10.69
CA GLU A 183 1.82 -11.64 -11.13
C GLU A 183 0.46 -11.31 -11.78
N PRO A 184 0.26 -11.62 -13.08
CA PRO A 184 -1.03 -11.42 -13.74
C PRO A 184 -2.14 -12.20 -13.05
N TRP A 185 -3.36 -11.69 -13.11
CA TRP A 185 -4.51 -12.38 -12.54
C TRP A 185 -4.73 -13.76 -13.13
N SER A 186 -5.12 -14.71 -12.29
CA SER A 186 -5.57 -16.01 -12.79
C SER A 186 -6.83 -15.87 -13.65
N HIS A 187 -7.05 -16.82 -14.57
CA HIS A 187 -8.25 -16.84 -15.42
C HIS A 187 -9.56 -16.80 -14.60
N GLN A 188 -9.59 -17.50 -13.45
CA GLN A 188 -10.75 -17.49 -12.54
C GLN A 188 -11.00 -16.13 -11.92
N VAL A 189 -9.94 -15.41 -11.49
CA VAL A 189 -10.05 -14.06 -10.97
C VAL A 189 -10.57 -13.10 -12.04
N ARG A 190 -10.05 -13.18 -13.29
CA ARG A 190 -10.54 -12.38 -14.41
C ARG A 190 -12.03 -12.60 -14.68
N LEU A 191 -12.50 -13.84 -14.72
CA LEU A 191 -13.92 -14.15 -14.87
C LEU A 191 -14.77 -13.58 -13.73
N SER A 192 -14.32 -13.73 -12.48
CA SER A 192 -14.98 -13.16 -11.30
C SER A 192 -15.06 -11.63 -11.35
N LEU A 193 -13.99 -10.98 -11.82
CA LEU A 193 -13.95 -9.53 -11.98
C LEU A 193 -14.88 -9.04 -13.11
N ILE A 194 -14.92 -9.75 -14.24
CA ILE A 194 -15.82 -9.40 -15.36
C ILE A 194 -17.29 -9.44 -14.92
N ASP A 195 -17.69 -10.46 -14.17
CA ASP A 195 -19.04 -10.53 -13.59
C ASP A 195 -19.29 -9.36 -12.60
N TYR A 196 -18.27 -8.99 -11.82
CA TYR A 196 -18.31 -7.84 -10.92
C TYR A 196 -18.45 -6.51 -11.68
N TYR A 197 -17.75 -6.35 -12.80
CA TYR A 197 -17.85 -5.15 -13.64
C TYR A 197 -19.26 -4.95 -14.18
N GLY A 198 -19.85 -5.99 -14.78
CA GLY A 198 -21.22 -5.91 -15.30
C GLY A 198 -22.25 -5.57 -14.23
N ARG A 199 -22.14 -6.19 -13.04
CA ARG A 199 -23.02 -5.93 -11.89
C ARG A 199 -22.94 -4.48 -11.41
N ASN A 200 -21.74 -3.89 -11.42
CA ASN A 200 -21.49 -2.51 -10.98
C ASN A 200 -21.45 -1.50 -12.13
N LYS A 201 -21.95 -1.86 -13.31
CA LYS A 201 -22.09 -0.98 -14.48
C LYS A 201 -20.77 -0.36 -15.00
N LEU A 202 -19.62 -0.99 -14.71
CA LEU A 202 -18.39 -0.74 -15.44
C LEU A 202 -18.52 -1.30 -16.84
N ASN A 203 -17.95 -0.63 -17.85
CA ASN A 203 -18.16 -0.99 -19.25
C ASN A 203 -16.90 -1.28 -20.04
N GLU A 204 -15.70 -1.17 -19.43
CA GLU A 204 -14.45 -1.50 -20.10
C GLU A 204 -13.54 -2.35 -19.22
N TYR A 205 -12.89 -3.33 -19.83
CA TYR A 205 -11.79 -4.08 -19.26
C TYR A 205 -10.61 -4.05 -20.24
N VAL A 206 -9.57 -3.29 -19.91
CA VAL A 206 -8.35 -3.20 -20.71
C VAL A 206 -7.40 -4.31 -20.28
N TYR A 207 -7.19 -5.27 -21.17
CA TYR A 207 -6.28 -6.38 -20.98
C TYR A 207 -4.89 -6.01 -21.50
N GLY A 208 -3.98 -5.72 -20.59
CA GLY A 208 -2.60 -5.33 -20.88
C GLY A 208 -1.62 -5.75 -19.81
N PRO A 209 -1.63 -7.04 -19.34
CA PRO A 209 -0.72 -7.50 -18.29
C PRO A 209 0.75 -7.31 -18.70
N LYS A 210 1.54 -6.58 -17.90
CA LYS A 210 2.94 -6.25 -18.22
C LYS A 210 3.83 -7.48 -18.41
N ASP A 211 3.50 -8.61 -17.75
CA ASP A 211 4.25 -9.86 -17.80
C ASP A 211 3.68 -10.87 -18.84
N ASP A 212 2.69 -10.45 -19.66
CA ASP A 212 2.25 -11.24 -20.83
C ASP A 212 3.23 -11.03 -22.00
N PRO A 213 4.01 -12.05 -22.39
CA PRO A 213 5.02 -11.90 -23.44
C PRO A 213 4.42 -11.70 -24.84
N TYR A 214 3.14 -12.04 -25.06
CA TYR A 214 2.44 -11.88 -26.33
C TYR A 214 1.70 -10.54 -26.46
N HIS A 215 1.56 -9.82 -25.36
CA HIS A 215 1.11 -8.44 -25.33
C HIS A 215 2.27 -7.47 -25.60
N SER A 216 3.50 -7.81 -25.20
CA SER A 216 4.66 -6.94 -25.33
C SER A 216 5.88 -7.64 -25.94
N SER A 217 7.03 -6.95 -25.98
CA SER A 217 8.31 -7.52 -26.41
C SER A 217 8.71 -8.70 -25.51
N PRO A 218 9.27 -9.79 -26.08
CA PRO A 218 9.69 -9.91 -27.49
C PRO A 218 8.64 -10.48 -28.44
N ASN A 219 7.51 -11.04 -27.94
CA ASN A 219 6.63 -11.91 -28.72
C ASN A 219 5.34 -11.22 -29.20
N TRP A 220 5.22 -9.90 -29.13
CA TRP A 220 4.02 -9.20 -29.60
C TRP A 220 3.70 -9.43 -31.08
N ARG A 221 4.73 -9.80 -31.88
CA ARG A 221 4.61 -10.15 -33.30
C ARG A 221 3.99 -11.52 -33.54
N LEU A 222 4.02 -12.41 -32.55
CA LEU A 222 3.57 -13.79 -32.65
C LEU A 222 2.09 -13.94 -32.26
N PRO A 223 1.34 -14.90 -32.83
CA PRO A 223 0.02 -15.23 -32.31
C PRO A 223 0.11 -15.79 -30.89
N TYR A 224 -0.99 -15.71 -30.13
CA TYR A 224 -1.09 -16.43 -28.86
C TYR A 224 -1.08 -17.94 -29.09
N PRO A 225 -0.48 -18.74 -28.18
CA PRO A 225 -0.68 -20.19 -28.15
C PRO A 225 -2.17 -20.56 -28.02
N ASP A 226 -2.56 -21.72 -28.57
CA ASP A 226 -3.96 -22.12 -28.65
C ASP A 226 -4.71 -22.13 -27.30
N ASP A 227 -4.06 -22.52 -26.22
CA ASP A 227 -4.64 -22.54 -24.88
C ASP A 227 -4.89 -21.13 -24.36
N GLN A 228 -3.96 -20.21 -24.57
CA GLN A 228 -4.10 -18.80 -24.19
C GLN A 228 -5.14 -18.10 -25.08
N ALA A 229 -5.16 -18.40 -26.38
CA ALA A 229 -6.16 -17.89 -27.30
C ALA A 229 -7.58 -18.33 -26.90
N ARG A 230 -7.76 -19.59 -26.47
CA ARG A 230 -9.05 -20.07 -25.93
C ARG A 230 -9.44 -19.31 -24.65
N ASN A 231 -8.51 -19.08 -23.74
CA ASN A 231 -8.77 -18.30 -22.52
C ASN A 231 -9.22 -16.88 -22.86
N ILE A 232 -8.52 -16.21 -23.80
CA ILE A 232 -8.91 -14.87 -24.26
C ILE A 232 -10.31 -14.87 -24.87
N HIS A 233 -10.62 -15.85 -25.74
CA HIS A 233 -11.95 -16.00 -26.34
C HIS A 233 -13.05 -16.18 -25.27
N GLU A 234 -12.78 -16.94 -24.20
CA GLU A 234 -13.70 -17.09 -23.07
C GLU A 234 -13.91 -15.78 -22.33
N LEU A 235 -12.84 -15.00 -22.05
CA LEU A 235 -12.93 -13.68 -21.44
C LEU A 235 -13.74 -12.70 -22.29
N VAL A 236 -13.51 -12.68 -23.60
CA VAL A 236 -14.32 -11.87 -24.54
C VAL A 236 -15.79 -12.27 -24.47
N GLY A 237 -16.08 -13.57 -24.41
CA GLY A 237 -17.43 -14.09 -24.23
C GLY A 237 -18.08 -13.66 -22.91
N ALA A 238 -17.32 -13.70 -21.81
CA ALA A 238 -17.76 -13.25 -20.49
C ALA A 238 -18.03 -11.73 -20.48
N CYS A 239 -17.14 -10.92 -21.07
CA CYS A 239 -17.33 -9.49 -21.21
C CYS A 239 -18.61 -9.15 -21.99
N ARG A 240 -18.84 -9.83 -23.11
CA ARG A 240 -20.06 -9.64 -23.93
C ARG A 240 -21.33 -9.95 -23.13
N ARG A 241 -21.35 -11.05 -22.34
CA ARG A 241 -22.51 -11.38 -21.47
C ARG A 241 -22.77 -10.30 -20.43
N ASN A 242 -21.73 -9.66 -19.93
CA ASN A 242 -21.78 -8.60 -18.92
C ASN A 242 -21.88 -7.17 -19.49
N ARG A 243 -22.00 -7.01 -20.82
CA ARG A 243 -22.00 -5.73 -21.56
C ARG A 243 -20.77 -4.87 -21.22
N VAL A 244 -19.64 -5.54 -21.05
CA VAL A 244 -18.31 -4.94 -20.87
C VAL A 244 -17.53 -5.07 -22.18
N ASP A 245 -16.87 -4.02 -22.60
CA ASP A 245 -16.00 -4.06 -23.77
C ASP A 245 -14.63 -4.63 -23.34
N PHE A 246 -14.22 -5.73 -23.96
CA PHE A 246 -12.88 -6.29 -23.80
C PHE A 246 -11.92 -5.52 -24.70
N VAL A 247 -11.10 -4.64 -24.09
CA VAL A 247 -10.10 -3.85 -24.81
C VAL A 247 -8.76 -4.58 -24.76
N TRP A 248 -8.35 -5.19 -25.85
CA TRP A 248 -7.06 -5.84 -25.90
C TRP A 248 -5.95 -4.84 -26.20
N ALA A 249 -4.95 -4.76 -25.31
CA ALA A 249 -3.83 -3.84 -25.45
C ALA A 249 -2.60 -4.54 -26.03
N ILE A 250 -1.76 -3.80 -26.77
CA ILE A 250 -0.44 -4.23 -27.24
C ILE A 250 0.61 -3.18 -26.89
N HIS A 251 1.81 -3.63 -26.54
CA HIS A 251 2.94 -2.77 -26.13
C HIS A 251 4.17 -3.03 -27.00
N PRO A 252 4.19 -2.53 -28.27
CA PRO A 252 5.27 -2.79 -29.22
C PRO A 252 6.48 -1.90 -29.05
N GLY A 253 6.38 -0.82 -28.26
CA GLY A 253 7.31 0.31 -28.23
C GLY A 253 8.76 -0.01 -27.88
N LYS A 254 9.01 -1.13 -27.17
CA LYS A 254 10.38 -1.50 -26.75
C LYS A 254 11.31 -1.90 -27.90
N ASP A 255 10.74 -2.44 -29.00
CA ASP A 255 11.53 -3.03 -30.10
C ASP A 255 10.93 -2.86 -31.50
N ILE A 256 9.93 -2.00 -31.66
CA ILE A 256 9.31 -1.66 -32.93
C ILE A 256 10.33 -1.01 -33.88
N LYS A 257 10.39 -1.47 -35.12
CA LYS A 257 11.37 -1.00 -36.11
C LYS A 257 10.82 0.06 -37.10
N TRP A 258 9.55 0.42 -36.96
CA TRP A 258 8.90 1.44 -37.78
C TRP A 258 8.98 1.17 -39.31
N ASN A 259 8.94 -0.10 -39.70
CA ASN A 259 8.94 -0.55 -41.09
C ASN A 259 7.65 -1.26 -41.45
N GLU A 260 7.49 -1.61 -42.74
CA GLU A 260 6.27 -2.29 -43.23
C GLU A 260 6.10 -3.69 -42.65
N GLU A 261 7.19 -4.40 -42.34
CA GLU A 261 7.15 -5.73 -41.75
C GLU A 261 6.51 -5.69 -40.38
N ASP A 262 6.93 -4.78 -39.49
CA ASP A 262 6.36 -4.63 -38.14
C ASP A 262 4.92 -4.10 -38.20
N TYR A 263 4.59 -3.25 -39.17
CA TYR A 263 3.20 -2.86 -39.39
C TYR A 263 2.31 -4.06 -39.78
N GLN A 264 2.75 -4.92 -40.66
CA GLN A 264 2.01 -6.14 -41.03
C GLN A 264 1.89 -7.13 -39.87
N ASN A 265 2.95 -7.28 -39.07
CA ASN A 265 2.90 -8.07 -37.83
C ASN A 265 1.83 -7.56 -36.86
N LEU A 266 1.72 -6.24 -36.72
CA LEU A 266 0.69 -5.60 -35.91
C LEU A 266 -0.72 -5.85 -36.45
N VAL A 267 -0.92 -5.64 -37.74
CA VAL A 267 -2.22 -5.92 -38.42
C VAL A 267 -2.60 -7.39 -38.32
N ASN A 268 -1.65 -8.31 -38.52
CA ASN A 268 -1.89 -9.75 -38.37
C ASN A 268 -2.30 -10.10 -36.94
N LYS A 269 -1.64 -9.52 -35.94
CA LYS A 269 -1.98 -9.71 -34.53
C LYS A 269 -3.39 -9.17 -34.24
N PHE A 270 -3.72 -7.98 -34.75
CA PHE A 270 -5.06 -7.38 -34.58
C PHE A 270 -6.15 -8.24 -35.23
N ASN A 271 -5.89 -8.77 -36.43
CA ASN A 271 -6.82 -9.70 -37.08
C ASN A 271 -6.99 -10.99 -36.27
N HIS A 272 -5.91 -11.57 -35.76
CA HIS A 272 -5.98 -12.73 -34.86
C HIS A 272 -6.88 -12.43 -33.63
N MET A 273 -6.69 -11.30 -32.96
CA MET A 273 -7.53 -10.92 -31.82
C MET A 273 -8.98 -10.63 -32.24
N TYR A 274 -9.20 -10.04 -33.42
CA TYR A 274 -10.52 -9.82 -33.97
C TYR A 274 -11.27 -11.14 -34.21
N ASP A 275 -10.58 -12.15 -34.69
CA ASP A 275 -11.13 -13.50 -34.95
C ASP A 275 -11.49 -14.21 -33.61
N LEU A 276 -10.76 -13.91 -32.51
CA LEU A 276 -11.11 -14.32 -31.15
C LEU A 276 -12.32 -13.55 -30.58
N GLY A 277 -12.86 -12.58 -31.31
CA GLY A 277 -14.04 -11.80 -30.93
C GLY A 277 -13.78 -10.44 -30.32
N VAL A 278 -12.52 -10.00 -30.22
CA VAL A 278 -12.15 -8.65 -29.72
C VAL A 278 -12.66 -7.58 -30.68
N ARG A 279 -13.22 -6.48 -30.14
CA ARG A 279 -13.76 -5.35 -30.91
C ARG A 279 -13.22 -4.01 -30.43
N SER A 280 -12.37 -3.99 -29.42
CA SER A 280 -11.74 -2.79 -28.86
C SER A 280 -10.24 -3.04 -28.67
N PHE A 281 -9.41 -2.07 -29.05
CA PHE A 281 -7.96 -2.23 -29.08
C PHE A 281 -7.27 -1.01 -28.46
N ALA A 282 -6.19 -1.25 -27.71
CA ALA A 282 -5.30 -0.22 -27.19
C ALA A 282 -3.86 -0.48 -27.64
N ILE A 283 -3.08 0.60 -27.74
CA ILE A 283 -1.64 0.56 -28.02
C ILE A 283 -0.92 1.33 -26.93
N HIS A 284 0.01 0.67 -26.27
CA HIS A 284 0.76 1.23 -25.17
C HIS A 284 2.18 1.59 -25.59
N PHE A 285 2.61 2.82 -25.29
CA PHE A 285 3.97 3.33 -25.46
C PHE A 285 4.54 3.87 -24.15
N ASP A 286 3.97 3.47 -23.03
CA ASP A 286 4.45 3.81 -21.70
C ASP A 286 5.74 3.03 -21.35
N ASP A 287 6.57 3.58 -20.47
CA ASP A 287 7.77 2.96 -19.90
C ASP A 287 8.76 2.42 -20.96
N ILE A 288 8.98 3.18 -22.03
CA ILE A 288 9.89 2.83 -23.12
C ILE A 288 10.98 3.90 -23.28
N GLU A 289 12.06 3.50 -23.96
CA GLU A 289 13.16 4.36 -24.36
C GLU A 289 13.52 4.17 -25.85
N GLY A 290 14.33 5.05 -26.38
CA GLY A 290 14.89 4.93 -27.73
C GLY A 290 13.89 5.28 -28.85
N GLU A 291 13.98 4.57 -29.98
CA GLU A 291 13.20 4.91 -31.20
C GLU A 291 11.69 4.74 -31.04
N GLY A 292 11.23 3.91 -30.09
CA GLY A 292 9.81 3.73 -29.79
C GLY A 292 9.12 4.99 -29.29
N THR A 293 9.88 5.97 -28.76
CA THR A 293 9.36 7.24 -28.23
C THR A 293 9.07 8.31 -29.28
N ASP A 294 9.38 8.06 -30.55
CA ASP A 294 9.14 9.03 -31.64
C ASP A 294 7.65 9.31 -31.83
N SER A 295 7.21 10.46 -31.33
CA SER A 295 5.79 10.87 -31.34
C SER A 295 5.18 10.97 -32.73
N ASN A 296 5.95 11.31 -33.73
CA ASN A 296 5.46 11.42 -35.12
C ASN A 296 5.21 10.02 -35.69
N LYS A 297 6.14 9.10 -35.50
CA LYS A 297 5.98 7.69 -35.92
C LYS A 297 4.82 7.01 -35.19
N GLN A 298 4.65 7.29 -33.90
CA GLN A 298 3.48 6.81 -33.12
C GLN A 298 2.16 7.30 -33.73
N VAL A 299 2.05 8.61 -34.02
CA VAL A 299 0.85 9.18 -34.66
C VAL A 299 0.59 8.58 -36.05
N ASP A 300 1.63 8.45 -36.88
CA ASP A 300 1.47 7.87 -38.22
C ASP A 300 0.97 6.43 -38.16
N LEU A 301 1.52 5.61 -37.26
CA LEU A 301 1.05 4.25 -37.00
C LEU A 301 -0.41 4.21 -36.56
N LEU A 302 -0.78 5.01 -35.55
CA LEU A 302 -2.12 5.04 -34.97
C LEU A 302 -3.17 5.48 -35.99
N ASN A 303 -2.86 6.52 -36.78
CA ASN A 303 -3.74 7.02 -37.82
C ASN A 303 -3.89 6.00 -38.96
N ARG A 304 -2.80 5.31 -39.34
CA ARG A 304 -2.82 4.25 -40.36
C ARG A 304 -3.68 3.07 -39.89
N LEU A 305 -3.51 2.59 -38.66
CA LEU A 305 -4.34 1.53 -38.07
C LEU A 305 -5.81 1.94 -38.00
N THR A 306 -6.10 3.17 -37.60
CA THR A 306 -7.47 3.68 -37.57
C THR A 306 -8.11 3.63 -38.95
N LYS A 307 -7.37 4.05 -40.01
CA LYS A 307 -7.86 4.04 -41.39
C LYS A 307 -7.99 2.63 -41.96
N GLU A 308 -6.94 1.82 -41.84
CA GLU A 308 -6.78 0.56 -42.58
C GLU A 308 -7.37 -0.66 -41.84
N PHE A 309 -7.50 -0.58 -40.51
CA PHE A 309 -8.07 -1.66 -39.71
C PHE A 309 -9.43 -1.23 -39.08
N VAL A 310 -9.47 -0.21 -38.22
CA VAL A 310 -10.69 0.13 -37.48
C VAL A 310 -11.84 0.49 -38.44
N LYS A 311 -11.63 1.47 -39.30
CA LYS A 311 -12.67 1.93 -40.26
C LYS A 311 -13.04 0.87 -41.29
N THR A 312 -12.11 -0.02 -41.65
CA THR A 312 -12.35 -1.10 -42.62
C THR A 312 -13.21 -2.23 -42.03
N LYS A 313 -13.01 -2.58 -40.73
CA LYS A 313 -13.82 -3.61 -40.06
C LYS A 313 -15.25 -3.09 -39.80
N GLY A 314 -15.41 -1.82 -39.48
CA GLY A 314 -16.70 -1.16 -39.28
C GLY A 314 -17.43 -1.46 -37.96
N ASP A 315 -17.05 -2.56 -37.27
CA ASP A 315 -17.57 -2.93 -35.94
C ASP A 315 -16.50 -2.92 -34.84
N VAL A 316 -15.34 -2.31 -35.12
CA VAL A 316 -14.27 -2.09 -34.14
C VAL A 316 -14.40 -0.68 -33.56
N ALA A 317 -14.29 -0.58 -32.24
CA ALA A 317 -14.32 0.70 -31.52
C ALA A 317 -13.09 1.57 -31.88
N PRO A 318 -13.16 2.88 -31.67
CA PRO A 318 -11.99 3.75 -31.77
C PRO A 318 -10.82 3.24 -30.90
N LEU A 319 -9.60 3.44 -31.40
CA LEU A 319 -8.38 3.02 -30.67
C LEU A 319 -8.22 3.83 -29.38
N VAL A 320 -7.50 3.22 -28.43
CA VAL A 320 -7.00 3.91 -27.25
C VAL A 320 -5.47 3.86 -27.27
N VAL A 321 -4.80 4.94 -26.89
CA VAL A 321 -3.34 4.99 -26.81
C VAL A 321 -2.88 5.43 -25.42
N CYS A 322 -1.87 4.72 -24.87
CA CYS A 322 -1.07 5.23 -23.76
C CYS A 322 0.19 5.88 -24.35
N PRO A 323 0.36 7.21 -24.27
CA PRO A 323 1.54 7.88 -24.78
C PRO A 323 2.77 7.57 -23.91
N THR A 324 3.97 7.84 -24.39
CA THR A 324 5.19 7.80 -23.57
C THR A 324 5.15 8.89 -22.50
N ASP A 325 4.69 10.10 -22.89
CA ASP A 325 4.46 11.22 -21.98
C ASP A 325 3.08 11.11 -21.30
N TYR A 326 2.84 10.05 -20.56
CA TYR A 326 1.54 9.76 -19.93
C TYR A 326 1.33 10.47 -18.58
N SER A 327 2.33 11.18 -18.08
CA SER A 327 2.29 11.92 -16.80
C SER A 327 2.88 13.32 -16.97
N GLN A 328 2.32 14.32 -16.29
CA GLN A 328 2.83 15.69 -16.29
C GLN A 328 4.28 15.77 -15.78
N LEU A 329 4.70 14.83 -14.95
CA LEU A 329 6.04 14.76 -14.36
C LEU A 329 7.16 14.88 -15.42
N TRP A 330 7.00 14.24 -16.58
CA TRP A 330 7.99 14.26 -17.66
C TRP A 330 7.45 14.69 -19.00
N ALA A 331 6.15 14.96 -19.09
CA ALA A 331 5.56 15.45 -20.31
C ALA A 331 6.10 16.83 -20.68
N SER A 332 6.61 16.97 -21.90
CA SER A 332 7.12 18.26 -22.38
C SER A 332 5.98 19.29 -22.50
N PRO A 333 6.08 20.46 -21.84
CA PRO A 333 5.08 21.52 -21.97
C PRO A 333 5.15 22.27 -23.29
N LYS A 334 6.16 22.03 -24.13
CA LYS A 334 6.45 22.74 -25.37
C LYS A 334 5.47 22.35 -26.49
N GLU A 335 5.30 23.25 -27.48
CA GLU A 335 4.43 23.01 -28.64
C GLU A 335 4.90 21.88 -29.59
N ASN A 336 6.14 21.44 -29.48
CA ASN A 336 6.69 20.30 -30.16
C ASN A 336 6.85 19.06 -29.25
N GLY A 337 6.31 19.10 -28.04
CA GLY A 337 6.23 17.95 -27.14
C GLY A 337 5.24 16.90 -27.66
N GLN A 338 5.33 15.67 -27.17
CA GLN A 338 4.53 14.53 -27.62
C GLN A 338 3.03 14.81 -27.56
N LEU A 339 2.53 15.32 -26.44
CA LEU A 339 1.09 15.59 -26.27
C LEU A 339 0.59 16.66 -27.26
N ALA A 340 1.38 17.69 -27.54
CA ALA A 340 1.02 18.72 -28.54
C ALA A 340 1.05 18.17 -29.97
N ILE A 341 1.95 17.24 -30.29
CA ILE A 341 1.98 16.52 -31.57
C ILE A 341 0.71 15.66 -31.70
N TYR A 342 0.31 14.97 -30.66
CA TYR A 342 -0.92 14.18 -30.62
C TYR A 342 -2.14 15.09 -30.89
N GLY A 343 -2.25 16.21 -30.19
CA GLY A 343 -3.33 17.17 -30.41
C GLY A 343 -3.42 17.74 -31.83
N LYS A 344 -2.28 17.91 -32.51
CA LYS A 344 -2.23 18.47 -33.89
C LYS A 344 -2.48 17.41 -34.95
N ARG A 345 -2.08 16.16 -34.77
CA ARG A 345 -1.96 15.17 -35.84
C ARG A 345 -2.74 13.87 -35.64
N LEU A 346 -3.04 13.49 -34.38
CA LEU A 346 -3.71 12.23 -34.09
C LEU A 346 -5.17 12.29 -34.51
N ASP A 347 -5.69 11.20 -35.13
CA ASP A 347 -7.11 11.10 -35.49
C ASP A 347 -7.99 11.42 -34.26
N PRO A 348 -8.96 12.33 -34.36
CA PRO A 348 -9.74 12.81 -33.20
C PRO A 348 -10.58 11.73 -32.53
N SER A 349 -10.82 10.58 -33.20
CA SER A 349 -11.55 9.46 -32.60
C SER A 349 -10.72 8.65 -31.59
N ILE A 350 -9.39 8.79 -31.57
CA ILE A 350 -8.50 8.02 -30.69
C ILE A 350 -8.50 8.62 -29.29
N ASN A 351 -8.82 7.79 -28.28
CA ASN A 351 -8.72 8.19 -26.89
C ASN A 351 -7.27 8.12 -26.39
N VAL A 352 -6.89 9.03 -25.52
CA VAL A 352 -5.52 9.13 -25.00
C VAL A 352 -5.52 8.97 -23.49
N PHE A 353 -4.75 8.01 -22.98
CA PHE A 353 -4.57 7.81 -21.55
C PHE A 353 -3.72 8.90 -20.91
N TRP A 354 -4.04 9.18 -19.64
CA TRP A 354 -3.33 10.15 -18.81
C TRP A 354 -3.37 9.71 -17.34
N THR A 355 -2.22 9.74 -16.64
CA THR A 355 -2.15 9.32 -15.24
C THR A 355 -2.19 10.48 -14.24
N GLY A 356 -2.10 11.73 -14.72
CA GLY A 356 -2.17 12.91 -13.87
C GLY A 356 -0.84 13.63 -13.69
N ALA A 357 -0.73 14.41 -12.63
CA ALA A 357 0.43 15.22 -12.32
C ALA A 357 1.70 14.37 -12.14
N VAL A 358 1.56 13.20 -11.55
CA VAL A 358 2.59 12.16 -11.38
C VAL A 358 1.99 10.78 -11.69
N VAL A 359 2.79 9.72 -11.62
CA VAL A 359 2.36 8.35 -11.98
C VAL A 359 1.19 7.89 -11.11
N CYS A 360 1.27 8.09 -9.79
CA CYS A 360 0.17 7.83 -8.84
C CYS A 360 -0.32 9.16 -8.29
N SER A 361 -1.41 9.68 -8.85
CA SER A 361 -1.86 11.04 -8.64
C SER A 361 -3.37 11.11 -8.46
N ASP A 362 -3.83 12.06 -7.66
CA ASP A 362 -5.24 12.41 -7.57
C ASP A 362 -5.73 13.01 -8.90
N LEU A 363 -7.01 12.77 -9.19
CA LEU A 363 -7.66 13.34 -10.36
C LEU A 363 -8.17 14.75 -10.02
N THR A 364 -7.54 15.76 -10.61
CA THR A 364 -7.89 17.16 -10.42
C THR A 364 -8.19 17.83 -11.76
N LYS A 365 -8.96 18.93 -11.74
CA LYS A 365 -9.21 19.74 -12.92
C LYS A 365 -7.93 20.28 -13.52
N GLU A 366 -6.99 20.68 -12.68
CA GLU A 366 -5.71 21.23 -13.10
C GLU A 366 -4.92 20.29 -14.00
N THR A 367 -4.81 19.01 -13.60
CA THR A 367 -4.12 18.01 -14.43
C THR A 367 -4.86 17.72 -15.74
N LEU A 368 -6.20 17.76 -15.74
CA LEU A 368 -7.00 17.62 -16.95
C LEU A 368 -6.82 18.82 -17.88
N ASP A 369 -6.88 20.04 -17.37
CA ASP A 369 -6.61 21.25 -18.16
C ASP A 369 -5.23 21.22 -18.80
N PHE A 370 -4.22 20.71 -18.07
CA PHE A 370 -2.87 20.53 -18.61
C PHE A 370 -2.85 19.60 -19.82
N VAL A 371 -3.43 18.41 -19.73
CA VAL A 371 -3.38 17.41 -20.80
C VAL A 371 -4.35 17.77 -21.95
N ASP A 372 -5.58 18.14 -21.65
CA ASP A 372 -6.64 18.40 -22.65
C ASP A 372 -6.30 19.58 -23.55
N SER A 373 -5.70 20.63 -22.98
CA SER A 373 -5.22 21.77 -23.76
C SER A 373 -4.16 21.38 -24.80
N ARG A 374 -3.43 20.29 -24.57
CA ARG A 374 -2.37 19.78 -25.47
C ARG A 374 -2.89 18.76 -26.46
N ILE A 375 -3.60 17.72 -25.98
CA ILE A 375 -4.14 16.66 -26.86
C ILE A 375 -5.40 17.07 -27.63
N LYS A 376 -6.02 18.23 -27.30
CA LYS A 376 -7.22 18.82 -27.94
C LYS A 376 -8.46 17.91 -27.87
N ARG A 377 -8.59 17.16 -26.81
CA ARG A 377 -9.73 16.28 -26.50
C ARG A 377 -9.76 15.95 -25.02
N PRO A 378 -10.90 15.52 -24.43
CA PRO A 378 -10.95 14.98 -23.08
C PRO A 378 -10.04 13.77 -22.92
N ALA A 379 -9.19 13.78 -21.90
CA ALA A 379 -8.31 12.64 -21.62
C ALA A 379 -9.10 11.45 -21.05
N TYR A 380 -8.59 10.25 -21.27
CA TYR A 380 -9.04 9.05 -20.57
C TYR A 380 -8.12 8.83 -19.37
N TYR A 381 -8.62 9.05 -18.14
CA TYR A 381 -7.79 9.04 -16.96
C TYR A 381 -7.47 7.62 -16.53
N TRP A 382 -6.19 7.21 -16.67
CA TRP A 382 -5.64 5.97 -16.14
C TRP A 382 -5.20 6.22 -14.70
N TRP A 383 -6.03 5.85 -13.76
CA TRP A 383 -5.76 6.09 -12.35
C TRP A 383 -5.00 4.95 -11.70
N ASN A 384 -3.76 5.20 -11.29
CA ASN A 384 -2.93 4.23 -10.59
C ASN A 384 -3.34 4.11 -9.12
N PHE A 385 -4.54 3.59 -8.91
CA PHE A 385 -5.13 3.22 -7.63
C PHE A 385 -6.14 2.08 -7.84
N PRO A 386 -6.15 1.01 -7.01
CA PRO A 386 -5.32 0.75 -5.83
C PRO A 386 -4.02 -0.02 -6.11
N VAL A 387 -3.37 0.14 -7.26
CA VAL A 387 -2.13 -0.55 -7.60
C VAL A 387 -1.08 -0.48 -6.47
N THR A 388 -0.40 -1.59 -6.22
CA THR A 388 0.67 -1.71 -5.21
C THR A 388 1.93 -2.38 -5.74
N ASP A 389 2.15 -2.37 -7.06
CA ASP A 389 3.33 -2.99 -7.68
C ASP A 389 4.66 -2.37 -7.24
N TYR A 390 4.64 -1.10 -6.82
CA TYR A 390 5.76 -0.38 -6.21
C TYR A 390 5.91 -0.62 -4.70
N ALA A 391 4.92 -1.24 -4.05
CA ALA A 391 4.85 -1.50 -2.60
C ALA A 391 4.14 -2.84 -2.34
N ARG A 392 4.62 -3.93 -2.94
CA ARG A 392 3.96 -5.26 -2.95
C ARG A 392 3.77 -5.89 -1.57
N HIS A 393 4.43 -5.37 -0.55
CA HIS A 393 4.21 -5.75 0.85
C HIS A 393 2.94 -5.14 1.45
N ILE A 394 2.28 -4.23 0.74
CA ILE A 394 1.02 -3.58 1.13
C ILE A 394 -0.14 -4.18 0.34
N ILE A 395 -1.31 -4.24 0.96
CA ILE A 395 -2.59 -4.49 0.30
C ILE A 395 -3.53 -3.31 0.57
N MET A 396 -3.96 -2.63 -0.49
CA MET A 396 -4.77 -1.42 -0.38
C MET A 396 -6.25 -1.75 -0.24
N GLN A 397 -6.82 -1.43 0.94
CA GLN A 397 -8.21 -1.72 1.28
C GLN A 397 -9.00 -0.48 1.69
N GLY A 398 -8.41 0.69 1.53
CA GLY A 398 -9.02 1.96 1.95
C GLY A 398 -10.08 2.50 0.99
N PRO A 399 -10.77 3.58 1.40
CA PRO A 399 -11.76 4.26 0.58
C PRO A 399 -11.13 4.92 -0.64
N VAL A 400 -11.92 5.05 -1.69
CA VAL A 400 -11.54 5.67 -2.96
C VAL A 400 -11.79 7.18 -2.87
N TYR A 401 -10.76 7.95 -2.58
CA TYR A 401 -10.78 9.41 -2.51
C TYR A 401 -9.67 10.01 -3.38
N GLY A 402 -9.64 11.33 -3.52
CA GLY A 402 -8.71 12.01 -4.43
C GLY A 402 -9.24 12.09 -5.87
N LEU A 403 -10.55 12.06 -6.03
CA LEU A 403 -11.24 12.23 -7.29
C LEU A 403 -12.09 13.51 -7.22
N GLU A 404 -11.93 14.40 -8.18
CA GLU A 404 -12.71 15.65 -8.29
C GLU A 404 -14.20 15.35 -8.47
N THR A 405 -15.09 15.93 -7.67
CA THR A 405 -16.50 15.54 -7.59
C THR A 405 -17.45 16.43 -8.41
N ASP A 406 -16.93 17.25 -9.31
CA ASP A 406 -17.72 18.11 -10.19
C ASP A 406 -17.24 18.07 -11.66
N LEU A 407 -16.64 16.94 -12.07
CA LEU A 407 -16.21 16.69 -13.45
C LEU A 407 -17.38 16.30 -14.36
N THR A 408 -17.20 16.60 -15.64
CA THR A 408 -18.13 16.25 -16.72
C THR A 408 -17.44 15.49 -17.83
N ALA A 409 -18.21 14.86 -18.73
CA ALA A 409 -17.70 14.20 -19.92
C ALA A 409 -16.96 15.12 -20.92
N GLU A 410 -17.08 16.44 -20.76
CA GLU A 410 -16.33 17.41 -21.56
C GLU A 410 -14.89 17.59 -21.05
N GLN A 411 -14.62 17.23 -19.78
CA GLN A 411 -13.31 17.36 -19.16
C GLN A 411 -12.55 16.03 -19.10
N THR A 412 -13.26 14.91 -19.03
CA THR A 412 -12.65 13.57 -19.14
C THR A 412 -13.63 12.59 -19.76
N CYS A 413 -13.17 11.74 -20.67
CA CYS A 413 -14.05 10.70 -21.22
C CYS A 413 -14.28 9.53 -20.24
N GLY A 414 -13.57 9.49 -19.11
CA GLY A 414 -13.76 8.48 -18.07
C GLY A 414 -12.56 8.24 -17.18
N VAL A 415 -12.77 7.47 -16.13
CA VAL A 415 -11.72 7.01 -15.22
C VAL A 415 -11.60 5.49 -15.27
N LEU A 416 -10.37 5.04 -15.46
CA LEU A 416 -9.96 3.65 -15.53
C LEU A 416 -9.04 3.35 -14.34
N SER A 417 -9.41 2.40 -13.49
CA SER A 417 -8.56 1.98 -12.36
C SER A 417 -7.48 1.00 -12.83
N ASN A 418 -6.24 1.23 -12.41
CA ASN A 418 -5.18 0.21 -12.42
C ASN A 418 -5.12 -0.42 -11.02
N PRO A 419 -5.61 -1.66 -10.84
CA PRO A 419 -5.74 -2.27 -9.53
C PRO A 419 -4.49 -3.04 -9.10
N MET A 420 -4.58 -3.73 -7.94
CA MET A 420 -3.52 -4.59 -7.44
C MET A 420 -3.43 -5.91 -8.24
N GLU A 421 -2.28 -6.59 -8.15
CA GLU A 421 -2.15 -8.01 -8.55
C GLU A 421 -3.11 -8.94 -7.76
N HIS A 422 -3.72 -8.45 -6.70
CA HIS A 422 -4.77 -9.08 -5.89
C HIS A 422 -6.14 -8.61 -6.36
N GLY A 423 -6.67 -9.28 -7.40
CA GLY A 423 -7.88 -8.84 -8.10
C GLY A 423 -9.14 -8.85 -7.24
N GLU A 424 -9.34 -9.89 -6.44
CA GLU A 424 -10.50 -9.98 -5.55
C GLU A 424 -10.45 -8.92 -4.45
N ALA A 425 -9.28 -8.68 -3.87
CA ALA A 425 -9.08 -7.64 -2.87
C ALA A 425 -9.25 -6.22 -3.46
N SER A 426 -9.05 -6.05 -4.77
CA SER A 426 -9.28 -4.79 -5.48
C SER A 426 -10.75 -4.42 -5.62
N LYS A 427 -11.69 -5.35 -5.42
CA LYS A 427 -13.13 -5.12 -5.56
C LYS A 427 -13.66 -3.99 -4.68
N LEU A 428 -13.08 -3.78 -3.48
CA LEU A 428 -13.45 -2.64 -2.62
C LEU A 428 -13.26 -1.30 -3.35
N ALA A 429 -12.09 -1.10 -3.93
CA ALA A 429 -11.78 0.11 -4.68
C ALA A 429 -12.61 0.21 -5.97
N LEU A 430 -12.78 -0.91 -6.70
CA LEU A 430 -13.53 -0.94 -7.95
C LEU A 430 -15.02 -0.61 -7.75
N TYR A 431 -15.58 -0.91 -6.56
CA TYR A 431 -16.91 -0.48 -6.17
C TYR A 431 -17.05 1.05 -6.15
N GLY A 432 -16.02 1.73 -5.60
CA GLY A 432 -15.95 3.18 -5.56
C GLY A 432 -15.71 3.81 -6.94
N VAL A 433 -14.83 3.23 -7.74
CA VAL A 433 -14.56 3.67 -9.11
C VAL A 433 -15.82 3.59 -9.98
N ALA A 434 -16.62 2.53 -9.82
CA ALA A 434 -17.88 2.36 -10.51
C ALA A 434 -18.90 3.45 -10.14
N ASP A 435 -19.03 3.72 -8.84
CA ASP A 435 -19.95 4.72 -8.30
C ASP A 435 -19.56 6.14 -8.72
N TYR A 436 -18.28 6.48 -8.61
CA TYR A 436 -17.76 7.78 -9.03
C TYR A 436 -18.04 8.08 -10.51
N ASN A 437 -17.66 7.17 -11.41
CA ASN A 437 -17.85 7.37 -12.85
C ASN A 437 -19.33 7.45 -13.25
N TRP A 438 -20.22 6.85 -12.46
CA TRP A 438 -21.64 6.81 -12.74
C TRP A 438 -22.35 8.10 -12.32
N ASN A 439 -22.06 8.57 -11.10
CA ASN A 439 -22.69 9.75 -10.52
C ASN A 439 -21.64 10.56 -9.74
N VAL A 440 -20.87 11.34 -10.48
CA VAL A 440 -19.70 12.08 -9.99
C VAL A 440 -20.05 12.99 -8.81
N SER A 441 -21.14 13.73 -8.92
CA SER A 441 -21.54 14.73 -7.91
C SER A 441 -22.13 14.12 -6.62
N ALA A 442 -22.66 12.91 -6.69
CA ALA A 442 -23.23 12.23 -5.52
C ALA A 442 -22.21 11.31 -4.83
N TYR A 443 -21.03 11.11 -5.43
CA TYR A 443 -20.02 10.20 -4.90
C TYR A 443 -19.54 10.63 -3.52
N ASN A 444 -19.50 9.65 -2.60
CA ASN A 444 -18.96 9.80 -1.26
C ASN A 444 -18.04 8.62 -0.91
N ALA A 445 -16.76 8.89 -0.75
CA ALA A 445 -15.74 7.86 -0.60
C ALA A 445 -15.99 6.94 0.62
N ILE A 446 -16.35 7.50 1.78
CA ILE A 446 -16.52 6.72 3.01
C ILE A 446 -17.83 5.92 2.99
N ASP A 447 -18.95 6.56 2.61
CA ASP A 447 -20.23 5.86 2.51
C ASP A 447 -20.16 4.71 1.49
N ASN A 448 -19.52 4.95 0.34
CA ASN A 448 -19.30 3.93 -0.68
C ASN A 448 -18.41 2.79 -0.17
N TRP A 449 -17.33 3.10 0.53
CA TRP A 449 -16.42 2.11 1.10
C TRP A 449 -17.13 1.21 2.13
N GLU A 450 -17.94 1.77 3.03
CA GLU A 450 -18.74 0.98 3.98
C GLU A 450 -19.70 0.04 3.26
N ARG A 451 -20.34 0.49 2.18
CA ARG A 451 -21.22 -0.34 1.35
C ARG A 451 -20.47 -1.44 0.60
N SER A 452 -19.25 -1.15 0.14
CA SER A 452 -18.42 -2.11 -0.59
C SER A 452 -18.02 -3.32 0.25
N LEU A 453 -17.76 -3.11 1.54
CA LEU A 453 -17.44 -4.20 2.48
C LEU A 453 -18.60 -5.20 2.62
N VAL A 454 -19.83 -4.67 2.69
CA VAL A 454 -21.04 -5.52 2.73
C VAL A 454 -21.28 -6.23 1.39
N ASP A 455 -21.00 -5.57 0.26
CA ASP A 455 -21.16 -6.16 -1.06
C ASP A 455 -20.17 -7.30 -1.34
N VAL A 456 -18.91 -7.13 -0.94
CA VAL A 456 -17.83 -8.09 -1.21
C VAL A 456 -17.87 -9.29 -0.25
N THR A 457 -18.19 -9.06 1.03
CA THR A 457 -18.24 -10.10 2.07
C THR A 457 -19.42 -9.92 3.01
N PRO A 458 -20.68 -10.12 2.57
CA PRO A 458 -21.85 -9.85 3.40
C PRO A 458 -21.88 -10.65 4.70
N GLU A 459 -21.27 -11.84 4.72
CA GLU A 459 -21.23 -12.73 5.88
C GLU A 459 -20.15 -12.37 6.91
N ALA A 460 -19.12 -11.61 6.50
CA ALA A 460 -17.95 -11.30 7.32
C ALA A 460 -17.54 -9.82 7.25
N HIS A 461 -18.45 -8.93 6.84
CA HIS A 461 -18.12 -7.52 6.55
C HIS A 461 -17.54 -6.76 7.74
N ASP A 462 -17.99 -7.00 8.98
CA ASP A 462 -17.45 -6.32 10.17
C ASP A 462 -15.98 -6.73 10.44
N ALA A 463 -15.67 -8.02 10.26
CA ALA A 463 -14.31 -8.52 10.40
C ALA A 463 -13.41 -7.99 9.28
N TYR A 464 -13.93 -7.96 8.05
CA TYR A 464 -13.21 -7.39 6.92
C TYR A 464 -12.97 -5.88 7.09
N ARG A 465 -13.97 -5.13 7.58
CA ARG A 465 -13.84 -3.71 7.90
C ARG A 465 -12.72 -3.45 8.90
N THR A 466 -12.63 -4.29 9.95
CA THR A 466 -11.57 -4.19 10.95
C THR A 466 -10.18 -4.31 10.32
N PHE A 467 -10.00 -5.19 9.34
CA PHE A 467 -8.75 -5.31 8.60
C PHE A 467 -8.54 -4.15 7.63
N ALA A 468 -9.57 -3.82 6.84
CA ALA A 468 -9.49 -2.87 5.75
C ALA A 468 -9.13 -1.45 6.21
N ILE A 469 -9.70 -0.98 7.34
CA ILE A 469 -9.44 0.37 7.89
C ILE A 469 -8.00 0.57 8.35
N HIS A 470 -7.26 -0.51 8.62
CA HIS A 470 -5.84 -0.51 8.97
C HIS A 470 -4.91 -0.93 7.83
N SER A 471 -5.45 -1.07 6.61
CA SER A 471 -4.73 -1.48 5.40
C SER A 471 -4.94 -0.45 4.28
N CYS A 472 -4.76 0.83 4.58
CA CYS A 472 -4.98 1.96 3.67
C CYS A 472 -3.69 2.71 3.33
N ASP A 473 -2.59 2.48 4.05
CA ASP A 473 -1.32 3.18 3.90
C ASP A 473 -0.42 2.48 2.88
N THR A 474 0.19 3.22 1.97
CA THR A 474 1.15 2.71 0.99
C THR A 474 2.61 2.89 1.41
N GLU A 475 2.85 3.47 2.59
CA GLU A 475 4.18 3.86 3.09
C GLU A 475 4.93 4.85 2.17
N THR A 476 4.28 5.36 1.14
CA THR A 476 4.80 6.39 0.23
C THR A 476 4.16 7.74 0.51
N GLY A 477 4.50 8.77 -0.23
CA GLY A 477 3.83 10.07 -0.12
C GLY A 477 2.39 10.09 -0.66
N TYR A 478 1.96 9.06 -1.42
CA TYR A 478 0.70 9.11 -2.16
C TYR A 478 -0.55 8.78 -1.31
N ARG A 479 -0.50 7.71 -0.52
CA ARG A 479 -1.62 7.31 0.36
C ARG A 479 -1.08 7.00 1.75
N ARG A 480 -1.01 8.03 2.58
CA ARG A 480 -0.57 7.96 3.98
C ARG A 480 -1.77 8.08 4.90
N ILE A 481 -2.59 7.02 4.96
CA ILE A 481 -3.79 6.98 5.79
C ILE A 481 -3.93 5.63 6.50
N GLU A 482 -4.44 5.66 7.71
CA GLU A 482 -4.88 4.52 8.50
C GLU A 482 -6.11 4.95 9.29
N SER A 483 -6.78 4.05 9.94
CA SER A 483 -8.03 4.27 10.66
C SER A 483 -8.21 5.69 11.22
N TRP A 484 -9.21 6.41 10.72
CA TRP A 484 -9.61 7.73 11.26
C TRP A 484 -10.34 7.62 12.60
N GLU A 485 -10.75 6.42 13.02
CA GLU A 485 -11.46 6.13 14.28
C GLU A 485 -10.52 5.77 15.41
N THR A 486 -9.33 5.21 15.10
CA THR A 486 -8.38 4.68 16.08
C THR A 486 -7.40 5.75 16.53
N LYS A 487 -7.29 5.93 17.85
CA LYS A 487 -6.32 6.81 18.51
C LYS A 487 -5.29 5.98 19.26
N THR A 488 -4.03 6.32 19.09
CA THR A 488 -2.91 5.76 19.84
C THR A 488 -2.37 6.79 20.83
N PHE A 489 -1.57 6.33 21.78
CA PHE A 489 -0.97 7.19 22.80
C PHE A 489 0.44 6.69 23.17
N ARG A 490 1.25 7.53 23.82
CA ARG A 490 2.56 7.17 24.35
C ARG A 490 2.45 6.75 25.81
N LEU A 491 3.43 6.02 26.33
CA LEU A 491 3.47 5.60 27.74
C LEU A 491 3.27 6.77 28.72
N ALA A 492 3.81 7.95 28.39
CA ALA A 492 3.66 9.17 29.21
C ALA A 492 2.19 9.64 29.31
N ASP A 493 1.40 9.42 28.26
CA ASP A 493 0.02 9.87 28.13
C ASP A 493 -0.99 8.77 28.53
N TYR A 494 -0.52 7.68 29.14
CA TYR A 494 -1.35 6.56 29.54
C TYR A 494 -2.55 6.99 30.40
N ASN A 495 -3.74 6.62 29.92
CA ASN A 495 -4.99 6.77 30.67
C ASN A 495 -5.92 5.57 30.40
N LYS A 496 -6.82 5.31 31.35
CA LYS A 496 -7.66 4.08 31.31
C LYS A 496 -8.63 4.07 30.13
N LYS A 497 -9.17 5.22 29.73
CA LYS A 497 -10.15 5.29 28.63
C LYS A 497 -9.50 4.95 27.29
N ASP A 498 -8.35 5.55 27.00
CA ASP A 498 -7.64 5.29 25.75
C ASP A 498 -7.07 3.86 25.73
N TYR A 499 -6.63 3.36 26.89
CA TYR A 499 -6.27 1.95 27.07
C TYR A 499 -7.42 1.03 26.67
N ASP A 500 -8.63 1.22 27.22
CA ASP A 500 -9.76 0.33 26.97
C ASP A 500 -10.21 0.35 25.50
N ASN A 501 -10.23 1.54 24.91
CA ASN A 501 -10.59 1.70 23.51
C ASN A 501 -9.58 0.98 22.58
N LEU A 502 -8.29 1.19 22.83
CA LEU A 502 -7.25 0.60 22.00
C LEU A 502 -7.10 -0.92 22.24
N TYR A 503 -7.33 -1.38 23.48
CA TYR A 503 -7.37 -2.80 23.79
C TYR A 503 -8.52 -3.50 23.04
N ALA A 504 -9.69 -2.90 23.00
CA ALA A 504 -10.83 -3.42 22.25
C ALA A 504 -10.55 -3.48 20.74
N GLU A 505 -9.82 -2.48 20.20
CA GLU A 505 -9.41 -2.49 18.79
C GLU A 505 -8.45 -3.63 18.49
N PHE A 506 -7.39 -3.80 19.25
CA PHE A 506 -6.45 -4.92 19.10
C PHE A 506 -7.13 -6.29 19.30
N ASP A 507 -8.13 -6.38 20.16
CA ASP A 507 -8.90 -7.59 20.37
C ASP A 507 -9.75 -7.94 19.14
N ARG A 508 -10.39 -6.95 18.49
CA ARG A 508 -11.06 -7.12 17.19
C ARG A 508 -10.08 -7.58 16.10
N MET A 509 -8.90 -6.96 16.02
CA MET A 509 -7.85 -7.33 15.07
C MET A 509 -7.39 -8.77 15.22
N GLU A 510 -7.18 -9.24 16.45
CA GLU A 510 -6.77 -10.62 16.70
C GLU A 510 -7.85 -11.63 16.28
N LYS A 511 -9.12 -11.27 16.44
CA LYS A 511 -10.27 -12.14 16.14
C LYS A 511 -10.71 -12.11 14.68
N ALA A 512 -10.58 -10.97 14.00
CA ALA A 512 -11.09 -10.75 12.65
C ALA A 512 -10.63 -11.80 11.62
N PRO A 513 -9.35 -12.21 11.56
CA PRO A 513 -8.91 -13.21 10.60
C PRO A 513 -9.60 -14.57 10.76
N ALA A 514 -9.85 -15.01 12.00
CA ALA A 514 -10.55 -16.26 12.25
C ALA A 514 -12.04 -16.20 11.87
N ILE A 515 -12.67 -15.03 12.02
CA ILE A 515 -14.04 -14.79 11.59
C ILE A 515 -14.11 -14.81 10.07
N MET A 516 -13.19 -14.12 9.38
CA MET A 516 -13.12 -14.12 7.92
C MET A 516 -12.88 -15.52 7.37
N GLU A 517 -11.95 -16.29 7.93
CA GLU A 517 -11.68 -17.66 7.47
C GLU A 517 -12.89 -18.59 7.66
N ARG A 518 -13.70 -18.40 8.69
CA ARG A 518 -14.90 -19.19 8.96
C ARG A 518 -16.09 -18.80 8.08
N ASP A 519 -16.32 -17.50 7.91
CA ASP A 519 -17.60 -16.97 7.42
C ASP A 519 -17.53 -16.48 5.96
N CYS A 520 -16.37 -16.00 5.49
CA CYS A 520 -16.23 -15.50 4.12
C CYS A 520 -16.39 -16.63 3.09
N LYS A 521 -17.35 -16.48 2.20
CA LYS A 521 -17.61 -17.47 1.13
C LYS A 521 -16.77 -17.28 -0.11
N ASN A 522 -16.10 -16.14 -0.25
CA ASN A 522 -15.21 -15.85 -1.39
C ASN A 522 -13.83 -16.48 -1.17
N ALA A 523 -13.66 -17.71 -1.64
CA ALA A 523 -12.40 -18.45 -1.50
C ALA A 523 -11.22 -17.80 -2.26
N LEU A 524 -11.47 -17.10 -3.36
CA LEU A 524 -10.43 -16.38 -4.10
C LEU A 524 -9.92 -15.18 -3.30
N LEU A 525 -10.83 -14.39 -2.71
CA LEU A 525 -10.47 -13.29 -1.82
C LEU A 525 -9.67 -13.78 -0.61
N MET A 526 -10.12 -14.86 0.03
CA MET A 526 -9.39 -15.44 1.18
C MET A 526 -8.00 -15.92 0.80
N LYS A 527 -7.82 -16.49 -0.41
CA LYS A 527 -6.50 -16.87 -0.91
C LYS A 527 -5.55 -15.67 -1.01
N GLU A 528 -6.05 -14.54 -1.47
CA GLU A 528 -5.27 -13.29 -1.60
C GLU A 528 -4.95 -12.66 -0.24
N LEU A 529 -5.89 -12.63 0.69
CA LEU A 529 -5.76 -11.91 1.97
C LEU A 529 -5.01 -12.67 3.07
N ARG A 530 -4.96 -14.01 3.05
CA ARG A 530 -4.40 -14.83 4.14
C ARG A 530 -3.02 -14.39 4.64
N PRO A 531 -2.04 -14.03 3.79
CA PRO A 531 -0.73 -13.62 4.29
C PRO A 531 -0.81 -12.36 5.17
N TRP A 532 -1.56 -11.35 4.76
CA TRP A 532 -1.77 -10.12 5.53
C TRP A 532 -2.60 -10.35 6.78
N LEU A 533 -3.66 -11.14 6.69
CA LEU A 533 -4.51 -11.49 7.84
C LEU A 533 -3.73 -12.22 8.94
N ALA A 534 -2.77 -13.06 8.56
CA ALA A 534 -1.91 -13.75 9.52
C ALA A 534 -1.05 -12.76 10.33
N GLU A 535 -0.42 -11.79 9.66
CA GLU A 535 0.39 -10.76 10.32
C GLU A 535 -0.49 -9.75 11.09
N PHE A 536 -1.66 -9.44 10.57
CA PHE A 536 -2.65 -8.60 11.27
C PHE A 536 -3.10 -9.19 12.61
N LYS A 537 -3.34 -10.49 12.65
CA LYS A 537 -3.62 -11.22 13.91
C LYS A 537 -2.48 -11.07 14.90
N LYS A 538 -1.23 -11.28 14.44
CA LYS A 538 -0.05 -11.16 15.30
C LYS A 538 0.12 -9.73 15.83
N LEU A 539 -0.16 -8.72 15.00
CA LEU A 539 -0.15 -7.31 15.42
C LEU A 539 -1.21 -7.05 16.50
N GLY A 540 -2.42 -7.58 16.35
CA GLY A 540 -3.46 -7.54 17.37
C GLY A 540 -3.00 -8.11 18.70
N THR A 541 -2.40 -9.30 18.69
CA THR A 541 -1.84 -9.96 19.88
C THR A 541 -0.72 -9.11 20.51
N ARG A 542 0.25 -8.64 19.71
CA ARG A 542 1.35 -7.79 20.20
C ARG A 542 0.84 -6.49 20.82
N GLY A 543 -0.14 -5.85 20.20
CA GLY A 543 -0.75 -4.62 20.71
C GLY A 543 -1.44 -4.80 22.05
N LYS A 544 -2.24 -5.87 22.23
CA LYS A 544 -2.86 -6.22 23.52
C LYS A 544 -1.81 -6.47 24.60
N ASN A 545 -0.77 -7.23 24.27
CA ASN A 545 0.31 -7.52 25.18
C ASN A 545 1.03 -6.22 25.58
N THR A 546 1.30 -5.31 24.65
CA THR A 546 1.93 -4.00 24.94
C THR A 546 1.10 -3.18 25.93
N LEU A 547 -0.21 -3.12 25.74
CA LEU A 547 -1.12 -2.45 26.69
C LEU A 547 -1.08 -3.11 28.08
N THR A 548 -1.07 -4.44 28.13
CA THR A 548 -0.95 -5.20 29.38
C THR A 548 0.36 -4.90 30.08
N LEU A 549 1.48 -4.83 29.33
CA LEU A 549 2.80 -4.49 29.85
C LEU A 549 2.85 -3.07 30.38
N MET A 550 2.21 -2.10 29.71
CA MET A 550 2.08 -0.72 30.21
C MET A 550 1.38 -0.68 31.57
N SER A 551 0.32 -1.48 31.75
CA SER A 551 -0.37 -1.59 33.04
C SER A 551 0.52 -2.19 34.12
N LEU A 552 1.20 -3.30 33.83
CA LEU A 552 2.14 -3.96 34.76
C LEU A 552 3.27 -3.01 35.18
N PHE A 553 3.81 -2.25 34.22
CA PHE A 553 4.86 -1.27 34.48
C PHE A 553 4.35 -0.14 35.42
N LYS A 554 3.18 0.43 35.13
CA LYS A 554 2.55 1.45 35.95
C LYS A 554 2.24 0.97 37.37
N ASP A 555 1.86 -0.29 37.51
CA ASP A 555 1.61 -0.92 38.84
C ASP A 555 2.90 -1.27 39.60
N GLY A 556 4.09 -1.05 39.02
CA GLY A 556 5.38 -1.42 39.62
C GLY A 556 5.66 -2.92 39.66
N LYS A 557 4.95 -3.73 38.89
CA LYS A 557 5.12 -5.20 38.82
C LYS A 557 6.25 -5.56 37.84
N TYR A 558 7.47 -5.11 38.16
CA TYR A 558 8.60 -5.10 37.23
C TYR A 558 9.08 -6.50 36.79
N GLU A 559 9.00 -7.52 37.64
CA GLU A 559 9.35 -8.89 37.24
C GLU A 559 8.34 -9.47 36.23
N ALA A 560 7.05 -9.32 36.50
CA ALA A 560 6.00 -9.74 35.56
C ALA A 560 6.06 -8.93 34.25
N PHE A 561 6.37 -7.62 34.37
CA PHE A 561 6.62 -6.78 33.21
C PHE A 561 7.77 -7.30 32.35
N TRP A 562 8.94 -7.56 32.95
CA TRP A 562 10.13 -8.00 32.21
C TRP A 562 9.91 -9.35 31.52
N ASN A 563 9.29 -10.29 32.22
CA ASN A 563 8.89 -11.58 31.62
C ASN A 563 7.98 -11.42 30.39
N GLY A 564 6.98 -10.55 30.50
CA GLY A 564 6.08 -10.27 29.39
C GLY A 564 6.76 -9.49 28.27
N TYR A 565 7.64 -8.54 28.60
CA TYR A 565 8.40 -7.74 27.64
C TYR A 565 9.26 -8.62 26.71
N ILE A 566 10.04 -9.54 27.28
CA ILE A 566 10.86 -10.48 26.51
C ILE A 566 10.00 -11.27 25.51
N ASN A 567 8.85 -11.76 25.96
CA ASN A 567 7.96 -12.58 25.14
C ASN A 567 7.17 -11.79 24.08
N ASN A 568 7.06 -10.47 24.24
CA ASN A 568 6.34 -9.63 23.28
C ASN A 568 7.25 -9.00 22.21
N ARG A 569 8.55 -9.22 22.28
CA ARG A 569 9.49 -8.77 21.24
C ARG A 569 9.28 -9.57 19.96
N MET A 570 9.45 -8.91 18.82
CA MET A 570 9.52 -9.60 17.54
C MET A 570 10.90 -10.25 17.37
N SER A 571 10.91 -11.51 16.98
CA SER A 571 12.11 -12.15 16.47
C SER A 571 12.48 -11.59 15.08
N THR A 572 13.69 -11.83 14.60
CA THR A 572 14.10 -11.49 13.23
C THR A 572 13.14 -12.12 12.19
N ALA A 573 12.71 -13.37 12.45
CA ALA A 573 11.74 -14.05 11.57
C ALA A 573 10.34 -13.37 11.59
N ASP A 574 9.86 -12.93 12.78
CA ASP A 574 8.60 -12.20 12.89
C ASP A 574 8.68 -10.84 12.20
N MET A 575 9.81 -10.15 12.32
CA MET A 575 10.03 -8.89 11.65
C MET A 575 10.04 -9.08 10.13
N ALA A 576 10.74 -10.08 9.61
CA ALA A 576 10.76 -10.39 8.18
C ALA A 576 9.36 -10.75 7.65
N ALA A 577 8.58 -11.53 8.40
CA ALA A 577 7.21 -11.89 8.03
C ALA A 577 6.30 -10.64 7.98
N TYR A 578 6.39 -9.77 8.98
CA TYR A 578 5.66 -8.51 8.99
C TYR A 578 6.07 -7.60 7.83
N GLN A 579 7.39 -7.46 7.56
CA GLN A 579 7.87 -6.63 6.45
C GLN A 579 7.37 -7.11 5.08
N ALA A 580 7.06 -8.38 4.94
CA ALA A 580 6.51 -8.95 3.70
C ALA A 580 5.01 -8.67 3.51
N HIS A 581 4.23 -8.47 4.61
CA HIS A 581 2.77 -8.32 4.56
C HIS A 581 2.27 -7.33 5.62
N LYS A 582 2.46 -6.03 5.35
CA LYS A 582 2.21 -4.97 6.34
C LYS A 582 0.77 -4.49 6.38
N SER A 583 0.33 -4.18 7.59
CA SER A 583 -0.86 -3.38 7.89
C SER A 583 -0.65 -2.64 9.21
N GLY A 584 -1.46 -1.61 9.49
CA GLY A 584 -1.32 -0.81 10.71
C GLY A 584 -0.04 0.03 10.78
N THR A 585 0.51 0.41 9.64
CA THR A 585 1.87 0.96 9.49
C THR A 585 2.05 2.39 10.02
N MET A 586 0.98 3.18 10.06
CA MET A 586 1.04 4.57 10.57
C MET A 586 0.79 4.68 12.07
N LYS A 587 -0.07 3.84 12.64
CA LYS A 587 -0.55 3.98 14.03
C LYS A 587 -0.26 2.76 14.89
N LEU A 588 -0.67 1.57 14.46
CA LEU A 588 -0.73 0.40 15.33
C LEU A 588 0.62 -0.29 15.49
N GLN A 589 1.36 -0.50 14.41
CA GLN A 589 2.73 -1.01 14.50
C GLN A 589 3.65 0.00 15.22
N PRO A 590 3.62 1.32 14.89
CA PRO A 590 4.36 2.32 15.68
C PRO A 590 3.94 2.40 17.15
N PHE A 591 2.67 2.18 17.48
CA PHE A 591 2.22 2.11 18.87
C PHE A 591 2.91 0.95 19.62
N TYR A 592 2.90 -0.24 19.02
CA TYR A 592 3.60 -1.40 19.57
C TYR A 592 5.09 -1.11 19.77
N GLU A 593 5.79 -0.68 18.73
CA GLU A 593 7.25 -0.47 18.77
C GLU A 593 7.64 0.65 19.74
N ASN A 594 6.99 1.81 19.63
CA ASN A 594 7.26 2.93 20.55
C ASN A 594 6.88 2.61 21.99
N GLY A 595 5.80 1.84 22.18
CA GLY A 595 5.39 1.39 23.51
C GLY A 595 6.43 0.49 24.16
N MET A 596 6.97 -0.47 23.40
CA MET A 596 8.05 -1.35 23.86
C MET A 596 9.33 -0.55 24.19
N ASP A 597 9.72 0.37 23.31
CA ASP A 597 10.89 1.23 23.51
C ASP A 597 10.75 2.14 24.75
N ASP A 598 9.61 2.83 24.88
CA ASP A 598 9.35 3.71 26.03
C ASP A 598 9.40 2.93 27.35
N MET A 599 8.77 1.75 27.38
CA MET A 599 8.78 0.89 28.56
C MET A 599 10.19 0.38 28.90
N ALA A 600 10.98 -0.02 27.91
CA ALA A 600 12.35 -0.49 28.13
C ALA A 600 13.23 0.62 28.74
N ILE A 601 13.13 1.84 28.18
CA ILE A 601 13.85 3.03 28.68
C ILE A 601 13.48 3.33 30.13
N GLU A 602 12.19 3.43 30.43
CA GLU A 602 11.72 3.80 31.77
C GLU A 602 11.97 2.67 32.79
N PHE A 603 11.87 1.39 32.35
CA PHE A 603 12.22 0.24 33.19
C PHE A 603 13.71 0.25 33.56
N PHE A 604 14.59 0.46 32.57
CA PHE A 604 16.04 0.49 32.85
C PHE A 604 16.39 1.63 33.81
N LYS A 605 15.78 2.82 33.69
CA LYS A 605 15.95 3.91 34.66
C LYS A 605 15.58 3.48 36.06
N LYS A 606 14.54 2.69 36.22
CA LYS A 606 14.11 2.18 37.57
C LYS A 606 15.05 1.16 38.13
N VAL A 607 15.58 0.24 37.31
CA VAL A 607 16.42 -0.89 37.74
C VAL A 607 17.89 -0.46 37.90
N ALA A 608 18.43 0.34 36.96
CA ALA A 608 19.83 0.75 36.93
C ALA A 608 20.10 2.12 37.53
N GLY A 609 19.06 2.92 37.81
CA GLY A 609 19.21 4.27 38.35
C GLY A 609 19.81 5.29 37.36
N LYS A 610 19.90 4.96 36.07
CA LYS A 610 20.48 5.81 35.02
C LYS A 610 19.73 5.67 33.70
N THR A 611 19.84 6.68 32.84
CA THR A 611 19.25 6.62 31.48
C THR A 611 19.99 5.62 30.61
N PRO A 612 19.27 4.70 29.89
CA PRO A 612 19.91 3.73 29.02
C PRO A 612 20.65 4.35 27.83
N ALA A 613 21.60 3.63 27.28
CA ALA A 613 22.23 3.98 25.98
C ALA A 613 21.34 3.54 24.81
N PHE A 614 20.11 4.04 24.80
CA PHE A 614 19.14 3.79 23.75
C PHE A 614 19.04 5.04 22.86
N TYR A 615 19.44 4.90 21.61
CA TYR A 615 19.54 6.03 20.69
C TYR A 615 18.40 6.00 19.66
N LYS A 616 18.01 7.20 19.19
CA LYS A 616 16.96 7.35 18.17
C LYS A 616 17.49 8.15 17.00
N GLY A 617 17.19 7.68 15.79
CA GLY A 617 17.47 8.44 14.57
C GLY A 617 16.65 9.75 14.55
N VAL A 618 17.31 10.86 14.27
CA VAL A 618 16.71 12.19 14.16
C VAL A 618 17.34 12.95 12.99
N GLY A 619 16.62 13.88 12.39
CA GLY A 619 17.13 14.66 11.27
C GLY A 619 16.08 15.46 10.54
N THR A 620 16.42 15.92 9.34
CA THR A 620 15.55 16.72 8.47
C THR A 620 14.54 15.89 7.69
N TYR A 621 14.76 14.58 7.56
CA TYR A 621 13.89 13.70 6.76
C TYR A 621 12.76 13.09 7.57
N ASN A 622 11.53 13.14 7.03
CA ASN A 622 10.35 12.56 7.67
C ASN A 622 10.46 11.04 7.89
N SER A 623 11.20 10.33 7.03
CA SER A 623 11.48 8.90 7.16
C SER A 623 12.19 8.52 8.46
N LEU A 624 12.90 9.46 9.12
CA LEU A 624 13.51 9.25 10.43
C LEU A 624 12.47 9.12 11.57
N SER A 625 11.27 9.60 11.39
CA SER A 625 10.18 9.40 12.35
C SER A 625 9.51 8.03 12.24
N THR A 626 9.85 7.25 11.23
CA THR A 626 9.34 5.89 11.00
C THR A 626 10.28 4.84 11.58
N THR A 627 9.90 3.58 11.53
CA THR A 627 10.72 2.45 11.98
C THR A 627 11.99 2.25 11.17
N GLN A 628 12.09 2.85 9.97
CA GLN A 628 13.28 2.79 9.13
C GLN A 628 14.53 3.39 9.79
N ASN A 629 14.38 4.32 10.74
CA ASN A 629 15.52 4.86 11.46
C ASN A 629 16.31 3.78 12.25
N LYS A 630 15.66 2.67 12.62
CA LYS A 630 16.30 1.56 13.33
C LYS A 630 17.30 0.79 12.47
N LEU A 631 17.16 0.84 11.14
CA LEU A 631 18.07 0.17 10.18
C LEU A 631 19.49 0.77 10.14
N MET A 632 19.71 1.92 10.77
CA MET A 632 21.07 2.46 10.95
C MET A 632 21.60 2.27 12.38
N LEU A 633 20.88 1.48 13.21
CA LEU A 633 21.16 1.25 14.62
C LEU A 633 21.13 -0.23 15.01
N ASP A 634 20.96 -1.15 14.05
CA ASP A 634 20.74 -2.57 14.29
C ASP A 634 22.02 -3.40 14.29
N ASN A 635 23.17 -2.78 14.07
CA ASN A 635 24.49 -3.41 13.93
C ASN A 635 24.60 -4.42 12.78
N ASP A 636 23.75 -4.26 11.75
CA ASP A 636 23.78 -5.06 10.53
C ASP A 636 24.10 -4.16 9.33
N SER A 637 25.35 -4.11 8.92
CA SER A 637 25.78 -3.29 7.78
C SER A 637 25.25 -3.74 6.41
N THR A 638 24.41 -4.78 6.37
CA THR A 638 23.68 -5.19 5.16
C THR A 638 22.31 -4.53 5.05
N THR A 639 21.78 -4.00 6.13
CA THR A 639 20.60 -3.14 6.17
C THR A 639 20.98 -1.67 6.06
N PHE A 640 20.05 -0.80 5.76
CA PHE A 640 20.29 0.64 5.70
C PHE A 640 19.01 1.45 5.88
N TYR A 641 19.14 2.58 6.56
CA TYR A 641 18.20 3.66 6.52
C TYR A 641 18.29 4.39 5.17
N HIS A 642 17.17 4.85 4.65
CA HIS A 642 17.09 5.60 3.39
C HIS A 642 16.25 6.87 3.56
N SER A 643 16.73 8.03 3.09
CA SER A 643 16.05 9.32 3.31
C SER A 643 14.68 9.40 2.65
N GLY A 644 14.46 8.68 1.56
CA GLY A 644 13.22 8.76 0.76
C GLY A 644 12.98 10.12 0.10
N ALA A 645 13.96 11.01 0.16
CA ALA A 645 13.90 12.36 -0.37
C ALA A 645 15.28 12.83 -0.83
N SER A 646 15.30 13.71 -1.84
CA SER A 646 16.52 14.35 -2.34
C SER A 646 17.21 15.17 -1.26
N GLN A 647 18.53 15.15 -1.29
CA GLN A 647 19.35 15.86 -0.33
C GLN A 647 19.58 17.33 -0.73
N ASN A 648 19.46 18.23 0.23
CA ASN A 648 19.77 19.65 0.07
C ASN A 648 20.88 20.09 1.03
N THR A 649 21.56 21.19 0.72
CA THR A 649 22.52 21.82 1.61
C THR A 649 21.86 22.17 2.94
N GLY A 650 22.49 21.74 4.04
CA GLY A 650 21.94 21.92 5.39
C GLY A 650 21.15 20.72 5.92
N ASP A 651 20.73 19.79 5.07
CA ASP A 651 20.11 18.54 5.52
C ASP A 651 21.03 17.74 6.43
N TRP A 652 20.45 17.01 7.35
CA TRP A 652 21.23 16.23 8.29
C TRP A 652 20.53 14.95 8.74
N ILE A 653 21.33 13.98 9.11
CA ILE A 653 20.94 12.72 9.75
C ILE A 653 21.77 12.59 11.01
N GLY A 654 21.16 12.21 12.11
CA GLY A 654 21.85 12.09 13.38
C GLY A 654 21.12 11.22 14.39
N LEU A 655 21.64 11.25 15.63
CA LEU A 655 21.11 10.50 16.76
C LEU A 655 20.76 11.44 17.92
N ASP A 656 19.64 11.19 18.59
CA ASP A 656 19.35 11.62 19.95
C ASP A 656 19.82 10.51 20.92
N LEU A 657 20.80 10.80 21.76
CA LEU A 657 21.37 9.87 22.73
C LEU A 657 20.51 9.73 24.01
N GLY A 658 19.35 10.38 24.04
CA GLY A 658 18.41 10.34 25.18
C GLY A 658 18.81 11.16 26.40
N ALA A 659 20.09 11.47 26.57
CA ALA A 659 20.66 12.31 27.63
C ALA A 659 21.98 12.93 27.17
N VAL A 660 22.45 13.99 27.88
CA VAL A 660 23.80 14.52 27.68
C VAL A 660 24.79 13.46 28.14
N ARG A 661 25.75 13.09 27.26
CA ARG A 661 26.77 12.06 27.49
C ARG A 661 28.11 12.53 26.93
N PRO A 662 29.24 12.07 27.47
CA PRO A 662 30.55 12.31 26.86
C PRO A 662 30.70 11.49 25.56
N VAL A 663 30.63 12.13 24.42
CA VAL A 663 30.87 11.55 23.09
C VAL A 663 32.37 11.51 22.86
N ARG A 664 32.93 10.32 22.63
CA ARG A 664 34.34 10.07 22.45
C ARG A 664 34.68 9.43 21.10
N GLU A 665 33.70 8.73 20.52
CA GLU A 665 33.87 8.01 19.27
C GLU A 665 32.56 8.05 18.46
N VAL A 666 32.69 8.30 17.17
CA VAL A 666 31.58 8.27 16.21
C VAL A 666 32.01 7.48 14.98
N ARG A 667 31.20 6.53 14.57
CA ARG A 667 31.39 5.78 13.33
C ARG A 667 30.12 5.84 12.49
N ILE A 668 30.24 6.25 11.22
CA ILE A 668 29.11 6.32 10.30
C ILE A 668 29.48 5.59 9.01
N LEU A 669 28.61 4.68 8.55
CA LEU A 669 28.70 4.01 7.27
C LEU A 669 27.63 4.58 6.34
N GLN A 670 28.00 5.49 5.45
CA GLN A 670 27.11 6.08 4.45
C GLN A 670 26.98 5.19 3.21
N GLY A 671 25.87 5.38 2.47
CA GLY A 671 25.55 4.65 1.24
C GLY A 671 25.11 3.22 1.50
N ARG A 672 24.52 2.59 0.50
CA ARG A 672 24.17 1.16 0.49
C ARG A 672 25.41 0.26 0.42
N ASN A 673 26.53 0.82 -0.04
CA ASN A 673 27.87 0.23 -0.01
C ASN A 673 28.92 1.33 0.17
N SER A 674 30.19 0.97 0.29
CA SER A 674 31.31 1.92 0.48
C SER A 674 32.20 2.07 -0.74
N VAL A 675 31.73 1.72 -1.94
CA VAL A 675 32.54 1.67 -3.16
C VAL A 675 32.05 2.65 -4.22
N ASP A 676 30.79 2.54 -4.64
CA ASP A 676 30.26 3.23 -5.82
C ASP A 676 28.79 3.69 -5.68
N ASP A 677 28.22 3.63 -4.46
CA ASP A 677 26.86 4.09 -4.27
C ASP A 677 26.73 5.61 -4.52
N VAL A 678 25.59 5.99 -5.08
CA VAL A 678 25.25 7.39 -5.32
C VAL A 678 24.46 8.01 -4.16
N ASP A 679 23.89 7.22 -3.27
CA ASP A 679 22.97 7.66 -2.22
C ASP A 679 23.70 7.93 -0.90
N TYR A 680 24.52 8.97 -0.85
CA TYR A 680 25.24 9.43 0.35
C TYR A 680 25.46 10.95 0.29
N PHE A 681 25.71 11.58 1.44
CA PHE A 681 26.16 12.97 1.47
C PHE A 681 27.62 13.07 1.03
N ASP A 682 27.86 13.67 -0.11
CA ASP A 682 29.18 13.76 -0.74
C ASP A 682 30.10 14.83 -0.11
N ASN A 683 29.51 15.77 0.64
CA ASN A 683 30.22 16.79 1.38
C ASN A 683 29.55 17.01 2.73
N VAL A 684 30.23 16.63 3.83
CA VAL A 684 29.62 16.58 5.17
C VAL A 684 30.57 17.10 6.26
N ILE A 685 29.97 17.49 7.37
CA ILE A 685 30.64 17.69 8.65
C ILE A 685 29.90 16.89 9.73
N VAL A 686 30.65 16.30 10.67
CA VAL A 686 30.07 15.67 11.86
C VAL A 686 30.10 16.64 13.03
N GLU A 687 28.97 16.80 13.69
CA GLU A 687 28.77 17.79 14.76
C GLU A 687 28.08 17.16 15.97
N ALA A 688 28.38 17.66 17.16
CA ALA A 688 27.73 17.27 18.41
C ALA A 688 27.07 18.49 19.09
N SER A 689 25.99 18.25 19.85
CA SER A 689 25.25 19.29 20.57
C SER A 689 24.65 18.77 21.86
N ALA A 690 24.71 19.55 22.90
CA ALA A 690 24.02 19.25 24.18
C ALA A 690 22.54 19.64 24.16
N ASP A 691 22.16 20.66 23.39
CA ASP A 691 20.83 21.31 23.40
C ASP A 691 20.06 21.20 22.09
N GLY A 692 20.69 20.63 21.04
CA GLY A 692 20.12 20.55 19.70
C GLY A 692 20.12 21.89 18.93
N LYS A 693 20.68 22.94 19.50
CA LYS A 693 20.72 24.31 18.92
C LYS A 693 22.15 24.76 18.63
N THR A 694 23.02 24.58 19.60
CA THR A 694 24.45 24.96 19.51
C THR A 694 25.25 23.72 19.14
N TRP A 695 25.95 23.76 18.00
CA TRP A 695 26.66 22.62 17.45
C TRP A 695 28.17 22.84 17.46
N THR A 696 28.88 21.86 17.98
CA THR A 696 30.36 21.80 17.99
C THR A 696 30.84 20.82 16.92
N PRO A 697 31.68 21.24 15.97
CA PRO A 697 32.28 20.34 15.01
C PRO A 697 33.16 19.28 15.68
N LEU A 698 32.93 18.02 15.34
CA LEU A 698 33.79 16.89 15.71
C LEU A 698 34.84 16.64 14.61
N THR A 699 34.50 16.86 13.34
CA THR A 699 35.39 16.71 12.20
C THR A 699 35.57 18.04 11.49
N GLY A 700 36.55 18.13 10.62
CA GLY A 700 36.53 19.09 9.51
C GLY A 700 35.53 18.66 8.42
N GLU A 701 35.53 19.41 7.31
CA GLU A 701 34.81 19.05 6.09
C GLU A 701 35.31 17.72 5.51
N LEU A 702 34.43 16.80 5.20
CA LEU A 702 34.72 15.49 4.66
C LEU A 702 34.05 15.36 3.28
N GLN A 703 34.86 15.14 2.25
CA GLN A 703 34.40 15.00 0.87
C GLN A 703 34.47 13.54 0.41
N LYS A 704 33.40 13.08 -0.27
CA LYS A 704 33.31 11.73 -0.88
C LYS A 704 33.72 10.61 0.06
N THR A 705 33.31 10.70 1.32
CA THR A 705 33.69 9.77 2.40
C THR A 705 32.54 8.86 2.78
N TYR A 706 32.63 7.57 2.42
CA TYR A 706 31.59 6.58 2.81
C TYR A 706 31.71 6.13 4.27
N ILE A 707 32.94 6.01 4.76
CA ILE A 707 33.23 5.54 6.12
C ILE A 707 33.80 6.71 6.91
N ILE A 708 33.02 7.22 7.84
CA ILE A 708 33.43 8.30 8.74
C ILE A 708 33.79 7.68 10.09
N ASN A 709 35.01 7.90 10.54
CA ASN A 709 35.47 7.52 11.87
C ASN A 709 36.03 8.76 12.55
N TRP A 710 35.47 9.10 13.71
CA TRP A 710 36.01 10.14 14.58
C TRP A 710 36.29 9.57 15.97
N LYS A 711 37.42 9.90 16.55
CA LYS A 711 37.81 9.60 17.92
C LYS A 711 38.55 10.80 18.49
N GLY A 712 38.18 11.25 19.68
CA GLY A 712 38.73 12.50 20.22
C GLY A 712 38.48 12.66 21.72
N ASN A 713 38.84 13.84 22.25
CA ASN A 713 38.50 14.19 23.60
C ASN A 713 37.00 14.21 23.81
N PRO A 714 36.51 13.78 24.98
CA PRO A 714 35.08 13.76 25.28
C PRO A 714 34.39 15.11 25.02
N VAL A 715 33.30 15.10 24.27
CA VAL A 715 32.42 16.27 24.09
C VAL A 715 31.06 15.94 24.71
N GLU A 716 30.63 16.74 25.67
CA GLU A 716 29.33 16.57 26.31
C GLU A 716 28.20 16.89 25.32
N ALA A 717 27.46 15.88 24.88
CA ALA A 717 26.43 16.05 23.89
C ALA A 717 25.23 15.07 24.08
N ARG A 718 24.04 15.55 23.75
CA ARG A 718 22.85 14.72 23.61
C ARG A 718 22.58 14.36 22.15
N TYR A 719 23.01 15.21 21.21
CA TYR A 719 22.77 15.00 19.78
C TYR A 719 24.10 14.90 19.04
N VAL A 720 24.18 13.94 18.11
CA VAL A 720 25.30 13.81 17.16
C VAL A 720 24.70 13.73 15.76
N ARG A 721 25.22 14.53 14.83
CA ARG A 721 24.72 14.54 13.44
C ARG A 721 25.84 14.58 12.42
N MET A 722 25.57 14.02 11.24
CA MET A 722 26.27 14.41 10.03
C MET A 722 25.37 15.37 9.23
N ARG A 723 25.90 16.53 8.88
CA ARG A 723 25.18 17.56 8.14
C ARG A 723 25.82 17.79 6.78
N LYS A 724 24.96 17.83 5.73
CA LYS A 724 25.38 18.12 4.36
C LYS A 724 25.86 19.57 4.24
N LEU A 725 27.04 19.72 3.67
CA LEU A 725 27.61 21.01 3.23
C LEU A 725 27.25 21.30 1.77
N GLN A 726 27.67 22.46 1.28
CA GLN A 726 27.42 22.88 -0.10
C GLN A 726 27.91 21.83 -1.12
N SER A 727 27.05 21.35 -1.98
CA SER A 727 27.36 20.54 -3.17
C SER A 727 26.19 20.52 -4.14
N GLU A 728 26.42 20.14 -5.39
CA GLU A 728 25.41 20.03 -6.44
C GLU A 728 24.62 18.70 -6.39
N LYS A 729 24.99 17.79 -5.48
CA LYS A 729 24.41 16.47 -5.43
C LYS A 729 22.99 16.51 -4.87
N LYS A 730 22.04 15.86 -5.58
CA LYS A 730 20.61 15.80 -5.26
C LYS A 730 20.06 14.38 -5.05
N SER A 731 20.88 13.34 -5.18
CA SER A 731 20.46 11.96 -4.91
C SER A 731 19.90 11.81 -3.48
N TRP A 732 19.37 10.66 -3.16
CA TRP A 732 18.95 10.35 -1.80
C TRP A 732 20.16 10.19 -0.86
N CYS A 733 19.91 9.89 0.41
CA CYS A 733 20.94 9.54 1.36
C CYS A 733 20.60 8.22 2.04
N ALA A 734 21.52 7.27 2.03
CA ALA A 734 21.44 6.02 2.77
C ALA A 734 22.49 5.99 3.88
N VAL A 735 22.15 5.39 5.01
CA VAL A 735 23.04 5.19 6.16
C VAL A 735 22.85 3.75 6.65
N ARG A 736 23.92 2.95 6.57
CA ARG A 736 23.92 1.56 7.04
C ARG A 736 24.10 1.47 8.55
N GLU A 737 25.00 2.30 9.09
CA GLU A 737 25.29 2.33 10.50
C GLU A 737 25.60 3.75 10.98
N PHE A 738 25.07 4.12 12.13
CA PHE A 738 25.43 5.34 12.85
C PHE A 738 25.69 5.01 14.32
N VAL A 739 26.92 4.80 14.68
CA VAL A 739 27.34 4.34 16.01
C VAL A 739 28.02 5.46 16.77
N VAL A 740 27.58 5.69 17.99
CA VAL A 740 28.19 6.66 18.92
C VAL A 740 28.65 5.89 20.18
N ASN A 741 29.91 6.07 20.56
CA ASN A 741 30.54 5.42 21.70
C ASN A 741 30.35 3.88 21.65
N PRO A 742 30.83 3.19 20.62
CA PRO A 742 30.71 1.73 20.58
C PRO A 742 31.29 1.12 21.86
N VAL A 743 30.59 0.16 22.42
CA VAL A 743 31.10 -0.53 23.61
C VAL A 743 32.27 -1.40 23.18
N ASN A 744 33.45 -1.04 23.64
CA ASN A 744 34.68 -1.75 23.35
C ASN A 744 35.19 -2.43 24.62
N PRO A 745 35.63 -3.71 24.60
CA PRO A 745 36.21 -4.38 25.74
C PRO A 745 37.30 -3.59 26.45
N GLU A 746 38.06 -2.80 25.68
CA GLU A 746 39.17 -1.97 26.19
C GLU A 746 38.66 -0.75 27.02
N ASN A 747 37.40 -0.36 26.87
CA ASN A 747 36.82 0.78 27.57
C ASN A 747 36.10 0.37 28.87
N LEU A 748 35.91 -0.92 29.13
CA LEU A 748 35.32 -1.42 30.36
C LEU A 748 36.32 -1.34 31.52
N ALA A 749 35.80 -1.06 32.72
CA ALA A 749 36.58 -1.04 33.96
C ALA A 749 37.06 -2.45 34.39
N PHE A 750 36.66 -3.50 33.67
CA PHE A 750 36.93 -4.92 33.96
C PHE A 750 37.10 -5.69 32.65
N LYS A 751 37.78 -6.85 32.75
CA LYS A 751 38.02 -7.71 31.59
C LYS A 751 36.78 -8.57 31.32
N VAL A 752 36.42 -8.73 30.05
CA VAL A 752 35.38 -9.69 29.60
C VAL A 752 36.07 -10.79 28.79
N GLU A 753 35.57 -12.02 28.92
CA GLU A 753 36.04 -13.20 28.18
C GLU A 753 34.83 -13.96 27.64
N SER A 754 34.74 -14.10 26.33
CA SER A 754 33.71 -14.86 25.61
C SER A 754 34.26 -15.40 24.30
N ALA A 755 33.67 -16.46 23.77
CA ALA A 755 33.98 -16.96 22.43
C ALA A 755 33.58 -15.95 21.35
N ASP A 756 32.49 -15.21 21.58
CA ASP A 756 32.06 -14.05 20.80
C ASP A 756 32.21 -12.81 21.68
N MET A 757 33.29 -12.09 21.49
CA MET A 757 33.58 -10.88 22.25
C MET A 757 32.70 -9.69 21.85
N LEU A 758 32.35 -9.59 20.58
CA LEU A 758 31.49 -8.48 20.12
C LEU A 758 30.08 -8.64 20.65
N GLY A 759 29.51 -9.83 20.53
CA GLY A 759 28.18 -10.12 21.07
C GLY A 759 28.14 -9.98 22.61
N ALA A 760 29.19 -10.40 23.32
CA ALA A 760 29.25 -10.28 24.79
C ALA A 760 29.20 -8.82 25.27
N MET A 761 29.53 -7.84 24.43
CA MET A 761 29.42 -6.43 24.81
C MET A 761 27.97 -5.97 25.01
N TYR A 762 26.99 -6.60 24.39
CA TYR A 762 25.57 -6.32 24.63
C TYR A 762 25.10 -6.64 26.06
N CYS A 763 25.89 -7.37 26.82
CA CYS A 763 25.61 -7.58 28.25
C CYS A 763 25.98 -6.38 29.13
N PHE A 764 26.69 -5.37 28.58
CA PHE A 764 27.29 -4.26 29.31
C PHE A 764 27.16 -2.91 28.58
N ASP A 765 26.27 -2.82 27.59
CA ASP A 765 26.13 -1.64 26.73
C ASP A 765 25.12 -0.62 27.24
N GLU A 766 24.54 -0.87 28.41
CA GLU A 766 23.49 -0.04 29.00
C GLU A 766 22.23 0.10 28.13
N ASN A 767 21.96 -0.89 27.28
CA ASN A 767 20.82 -0.92 26.39
C ASN A 767 19.95 -2.16 26.66
N PRO A 768 18.82 -2.08 27.34
CA PRO A 768 17.98 -3.24 27.64
C PRO A 768 17.27 -3.83 26.43
N CYS A 769 17.40 -3.23 25.24
CA CYS A 769 16.81 -3.71 23.99
C CYS A 769 17.77 -4.62 23.21
N SER A 770 19.08 -4.52 23.44
CA SER A 770 20.10 -5.42 22.91
C SER A 770 20.20 -6.68 23.76
N SER A 771 20.70 -7.77 23.20
CA SER A 771 20.94 -9.02 23.94
C SER A 771 22.04 -9.85 23.31
N PHE A 772 22.65 -10.69 24.13
CA PHE A 772 23.63 -11.70 23.73
C PHE A 772 23.18 -13.09 24.16
N LYS A 773 23.17 -14.03 23.23
CA LYS A 773 22.92 -15.45 23.53
C LYS A 773 24.23 -16.15 23.86
N SER A 774 24.47 -16.34 25.16
CA SER A 774 25.61 -17.10 25.64
C SER A 774 25.35 -18.60 25.51
N GLU A 775 26.22 -19.30 24.79
CA GLU A 775 26.14 -20.77 24.57
C GLU A 775 27.23 -21.52 25.32
N GLY A 776 27.56 -21.16 26.53
CA GLY A 776 28.60 -21.86 27.28
C GLY A 776 29.08 -21.06 28.47
N SER A 777 30.05 -20.17 28.29
CA SER A 777 30.56 -19.36 29.37
C SER A 777 30.81 -17.92 28.94
N LEU A 778 30.23 -16.99 29.66
CA LEU A 778 30.53 -15.56 29.64
C LEU A 778 31.26 -15.25 30.95
N ALA A 779 32.51 -14.78 30.88
CA ALA A 779 33.24 -14.41 32.07
C ALA A 779 33.57 -12.91 32.07
N PHE A 780 33.50 -12.28 33.25
CA PHE A 780 33.77 -10.87 33.43
C PHE A 780 34.38 -10.58 34.80
N GLY A 781 35.20 -9.54 34.86
CA GLY A 781 35.80 -9.07 36.09
C GLY A 781 34.80 -8.37 37.02
N VAL A 782 34.99 -8.47 38.33
CA VAL A 782 34.15 -7.79 39.31
C VAL A 782 34.64 -6.33 39.44
N GLU A 783 33.77 -5.37 39.13
CA GLU A 783 34.07 -3.97 39.31
C GLU A 783 34.17 -3.62 40.79
N LYS A 784 35.17 -2.80 41.15
CA LYS A 784 35.41 -2.37 42.57
C LYS A 784 34.18 -1.76 43.19
N GLY A 785 33.78 -2.30 44.37
CA GLY A 785 32.65 -1.82 45.15
C GLY A 785 31.30 -2.47 44.80
N THR A 786 31.27 -3.40 43.84
CA THR A 786 30.03 -4.13 43.49
C THR A 786 29.66 -5.10 44.65
N LYS A 787 28.43 -4.98 45.16
CA LYS A 787 27.87 -5.87 46.22
C LYS A 787 26.95 -6.94 45.62
N SER A 788 26.30 -6.66 44.53
CA SER A 788 25.45 -7.61 43.82
C SER A 788 25.33 -7.21 42.35
N TYR A 789 24.91 -8.14 41.50
CA TYR A 789 24.49 -7.87 40.13
C TYR A 789 22.97 -8.03 39.99
N THR A 790 22.31 -7.11 39.30
CA THR A 790 20.98 -7.34 38.74
C THR A 790 21.17 -7.79 37.28
N MET A 791 20.71 -9.00 36.98
CA MET A 791 20.85 -9.63 35.67
C MET A 791 19.49 -9.62 34.97
N LEU A 792 19.39 -8.92 33.84
CA LEU A 792 18.25 -8.97 32.94
C LEU A 792 18.51 -10.07 31.90
N VAL A 793 17.80 -11.18 32.00
CA VAL A 793 18.02 -12.38 31.21
C VAL A 793 16.72 -12.97 30.67
N ASN A 794 16.84 -13.89 29.73
CA ASN A 794 15.80 -14.79 29.28
C ASN A 794 16.29 -16.23 29.53
N LEU A 795 15.85 -16.79 30.64
CA LEU A 795 16.27 -18.13 31.06
C LEU A 795 15.60 -19.22 30.22
N PRO A 796 16.34 -20.28 29.87
CA PRO A 796 15.72 -21.43 29.22
C PRO A 796 14.76 -22.15 30.17
N LYS A 797 13.66 -22.71 29.65
CA LYS A 797 12.67 -23.46 30.42
C LYS A 797 13.27 -24.62 31.24
N ALA A 798 14.37 -25.21 30.80
CA ALA A 798 15.06 -26.32 31.42
C ALA A 798 15.92 -25.89 32.64
N GLY A 799 16.09 -24.58 32.89
CA GLY A 799 16.98 -24.09 33.96
C GLY A 799 18.47 -24.38 33.70
N GLY A 800 19.25 -24.40 34.74
CA GLY A 800 20.65 -24.82 34.67
C GLY A 800 21.67 -23.68 34.44
N VAL A 801 21.25 -22.44 34.57
CA VAL A 801 22.15 -21.28 34.49
C VAL A 801 22.70 -20.94 35.88
N VAL A 802 24.02 -20.81 36.01
CA VAL A 802 24.73 -20.58 37.28
C VAL A 802 25.74 -19.46 37.13
N LEU A 803 25.80 -18.53 38.08
CA LEU A 803 26.87 -17.53 38.18
C LEU A 803 27.92 -18.04 39.17
N LYS A 804 29.09 -18.44 38.67
CA LYS A 804 30.29 -18.86 39.46
C LYS A 804 31.16 -17.64 39.72
N GLN A 805 31.74 -17.57 40.93
CA GLN A 805 32.60 -16.47 41.34
C GLN A 805 33.96 -16.96 41.79
N TYR A 806 35.02 -16.34 41.37
CA TYR A 806 36.41 -16.78 41.60
C TYR A 806 37.22 -15.65 42.22
N ASN A 807 38.12 -16.06 43.14
CA ASN A 807 39.08 -15.14 43.78
C ASN A 807 40.34 -14.91 42.93
N LYS A 808 41.27 -14.07 43.37
CA LYS A 808 42.55 -13.76 42.70
C LYS A 808 43.42 -14.98 42.41
N LYS A 809 43.26 -16.08 43.14
CA LYS A 809 44.01 -17.36 42.94
C LYS A 809 43.26 -18.32 41.97
N GLY A 810 42.14 -17.87 41.38
CA GLY A 810 41.31 -18.73 40.51
C GLY A 810 40.50 -19.79 41.25
N LYS A 811 40.39 -19.71 42.56
CA LYS A 811 39.59 -20.64 43.36
C LYS A 811 38.12 -20.18 43.37
N LEU A 812 37.17 -21.10 43.15
CA LEU A 812 35.75 -20.90 43.30
C LEU A 812 35.41 -20.50 44.73
N VAL A 813 34.74 -19.35 44.89
CA VAL A 813 34.31 -18.81 46.22
C VAL A 813 32.80 -18.79 46.37
N ALA A 814 32.06 -18.71 45.28
CA ALA A 814 30.60 -18.85 45.29
C ALA A 814 30.07 -19.46 43.97
N SER A 815 28.93 -20.13 44.04
CA SER A 815 28.22 -20.71 42.90
C SER A 815 26.73 -20.53 43.18
N THR A 816 26.08 -19.62 42.43
CA THR A 816 24.68 -19.19 42.69
C THR A 816 23.82 -19.47 41.44
N PRO A 817 22.75 -20.25 41.55
CA PRO A 817 21.79 -20.37 40.46
C PRO A 817 21.21 -19.00 40.08
N VAL A 818 20.99 -18.75 38.79
CA VAL A 818 20.30 -17.61 38.28
C VAL A 818 18.79 -17.94 38.24
N GLU A 819 18.03 -17.33 39.13
CA GLU A 819 16.60 -17.64 39.31
C GLU A 819 15.75 -16.42 38.90
N GLY A 820 14.83 -16.62 37.95
CA GLY A 820 14.01 -15.58 37.36
C GLY A 820 14.73 -14.73 36.32
N ASN A 821 13.96 -14.14 35.44
CA ASN A 821 14.50 -13.33 34.32
C ASN A 821 15.01 -11.94 34.76
N MET A 822 14.76 -11.55 36.00
CA MET A 822 15.31 -10.36 36.67
C MET A 822 16.02 -10.80 37.94
N ALA A 823 17.13 -11.49 37.77
CA ALA A 823 17.83 -12.13 38.90
C ALA A 823 18.74 -11.14 39.62
N LYS A 824 18.76 -11.21 40.97
CA LYS A 824 19.72 -10.50 41.78
C LYS A 824 20.69 -11.49 42.43
N VAL A 825 21.98 -11.38 42.11
CA VAL A 825 23.02 -12.27 42.61
C VAL A 825 24.02 -11.47 43.42
N ASN A 826 24.22 -11.87 44.70
CA ASN A 826 25.20 -11.22 45.60
C ASN A 826 26.64 -11.57 45.17
N VAL A 827 27.57 -10.64 45.35
CA VAL A 827 28.99 -10.82 45.08
C VAL A 827 29.74 -11.18 46.39
N ASP A 828 30.50 -12.29 46.35
CA ASP A 828 31.40 -12.64 47.48
C ASP A 828 32.50 -11.61 47.62
N ALA A 829 32.83 -11.25 48.84
CA ALA A 829 33.82 -10.18 49.15
C ALA A 829 35.22 -10.48 48.56
N ASN A 830 35.57 -11.73 48.29
CA ASN A 830 36.81 -12.12 47.70
C ASN A 830 36.77 -12.34 46.16
N ALA A 831 35.58 -12.24 45.57
CA ALA A 831 35.39 -12.43 44.14
C ALA A 831 36.05 -11.32 43.33
N VAL A 832 36.81 -11.70 42.30
CA VAL A 832 37.41 -10.76 41.35
C VAL A 832 36.99 -11.08 39.90
N LYS A 833 36.40 -12.24 39.69
CA LYS A 833 35.90 -12.71 38.39
C LYS A 833 34.61 -13.47 38.60
N CYS A 834 33.64 -13.21 37.74
CA CYS A 834 32.39 -13.93 37.60
C CYS A 834 32.40 -14.71 36.28
N GLN A 835 31.71 -15.85 36.26
CA GLN A 835 31.53 -16.70 35.08
C GLN A 835 30.07 -17.18 35.06
N LEU A 836 29.34 -16.84 34.02
CA LEU A 836 27.99 -17.30 33.77
C LEU A 836 28.06 -18.57 32.91
N GLU A 837 27.62 -19.67 33.47
CA GLU A 837 27.57 -20.99 32.81
C GLU A 837 26.15 -21.40 32.48
N GLY A 838 25.97 -22.08 31.36
CA GLY A 838 24.68 -22.47 30.80
C GLY A 838 24.27 -21.60 29.58
N SER A 839 23.32 -22.13 28.79
CA SER A 839 22.77 -21.40 27.64
C SER A 839 21.72 -20.40 28.14
N VAL A 840 21.95 -19.13 27.89
CA VAL A 840 21.04 -18.02 28.32
C VAL A 840 21.17 -16.82 27.40
N GLU A 841 20.06 -16.15 27.14
CA GLU A 841 20.05 -14.84 26.51
C GLU A 841 20.19 -13.77 27.60
N VAL A 842 21.24 -12.97 27.53
CA VAL A 842 21.55 -11.90 28.49
C VAL A 842 21.32 -10.54 27.83
N PHE A 843 20.55 -9.69 28.49
CA PHE A 843 20.28 -8.31 28.05
C PHE A 843 21.21 -7.33 28.74
N GLU A 844 21.32 -7.43 30.07
CA GLU A 844 22.19 -6.55 30.85
C GLU A 844 22.66 -7.21 32.16
N ILE A 845 23.88 -6.92 32.54
CA ILE A 845 24.48 -7.26 33.82
C ILE A 845 24.82 -5.95 34.55
N ILE A 846 23.93 -5.52 35.47
CA ILE A 846 23.97 -4.23 36.14
C ILE A 846 24.65 -4.37 37.51
N PRO A 847 25.82 -3.70 37.76
CA PRO A 847 26.47 -3.75 39.05
C PRO A 847 25.73 -2.84 40.08
N ASN A 848 25.42 -3.39 41.23
CA ASN A 848 24.89 -2.65 42.39
C ASN A 848 26.02 -2.41 43.41
N LYS A 849 26.39 -1.14 43.59
CA LYS A 849 27.48 -0.71 44.47
C LYS A 849 27.04 -0.42 45.93
#